data_319b93e83ed6e1aebb6b36005dd26f6a
#
_entry.id   319b93e83ed6e1aebb6b36005dd26f6a
#
_cell.length_a   1.000
_cell.length_b   1.000
_cell.length_c   1.000
_cell.angle_alpha   90.00
_cell.angle_beta   90.00
_cell.angle_gamma   90.00
#
_symmetry.space_group_name_H-M   'P 1'
#
loop_
_entity.id
_entity.type
_entity.pdbx_description
1 polymer ?
#
loop_
_entity_poly.entity_id
_entity_poly.type
_entity_poly.pdbx_seq_one_letter_code
_entity_poly.pdbx_strand_id
1 'polypeptide(L)'
;MSGMTEEFGSMVFSDAVMQQRLPAEIYSALRSARQYGKRLTLAEADVVAEAMRDWAIERGATHYTHWFQPMTGITAEKHDSFLSPAKDGGALPEFSGRELIHSEPDASSFPSGGLRATFEARGYTAWDPTSYAFVKDGVLCIPTVFASYGGEAIDKKTPLLRSMDALNIQALRILKLFGDTQTAAVRANAGAEQEYFLIDRGVYEQRPDLIYTGRTLLGARPPKGQELDDHYFGAIKPRVAAFMRELDEELWRLGVPAKTEHNEVAPAQHELACVYSTVNIAADHNQLVMECMKRVADRHGMVCLLHEKPFAGVNGSGKHNNWSLSTDRGENLLNPGDTPEENAQFLLILTAVLQAVDEYQDLLRISVAGASNDHRLGGSEAPPAILSVFLGDEITGILDSIENGTPYESGEKVQFKVGVHVLPRFPKDTSDRNRTSPFAFTGNKFEFRMVGSSQSISEANIILNTAVADVLRRYADELEGTADFESALHELIKRSIREHRRIIFNGNGYEEAWVREAARRGLCNYRSTPDCVPHLLDAKNAELFRRNRVFSETELRARCEIVLDHYAKEVRIEALTLLDMLRKDVLPAVSRFTGALSATAHEKKKLCGESACRYEKTAAAELSARAAKLWDGAEKLEKAVRRIDDGRLSTESAVEICRGEILPEMEILREISDGAELIMDRTAWPYPSYGEILTSVY
;
A
#
# COMPACT_ATOMS: atom_id res chain seq x y z
N MET A 1 -7.24 -26.54 19.80
CA MET A 1 -5.91 -25.89 19.66
C MET A 1 -4.93 -26.68 18.78
N SER A 2 -5.04 -28.01 18.65
CA SER A 2 -4.20 -28.79 17.72
C SER A 2 -4.45 -28.46 16.24
N GLY A 3 -5.68 -28.12 15.84
CA GLY A 3 -6.02 -27.84 14.44
C GLY A 3 -5.36 -26.63 13.83
N MET A 4 -5.26 -25.49 14.53
CA MET A 4 -4.69 -24.23 13.97
C MET A 4 -3.21 -24.35 13.58
N THR A 5 -2.41 -25.01 14.42
CA THR A 5 -0.98 -25.19 14.12
C THR A 5 -0.72 -26.21 13.01
N GLU A 6 -1.63 -27.17 12.82
CA GLU A 6 -1.57 -28.16 11.75
C GLU A 6 -2.05 -27.57 10.41
N GLU A 7 -2.96 -26.57 10.45
CA GLU A 7 -3.48 -25.90 9.25
C GLU A 7 -2.53 -24.84 8.69
N PHE A 8 -1.67 -24.23 9.54
CA PHE A 8 -0.74 -23.17 9.09
C PHE A 8 0.23 -23.69 8.02
N GLY A 9 0.20 -23.06 6.85
CA GLY A 9 1.01 -23.43 5.70
C GLY A 9 0.63 -24.75 5.04
N SER A 10 -0.54 -25.33 5.34
CA SER A 10 -0.99 -26.60 4.75
C SER A 10 -1.11 -26.55 3.24
N MET A 11 -1.34 -25.37 2.67
CA MET A 11 -1.42 -25.10 1.24
C MET A 11 -0.14 -24.46 0.68
N VAL A 12 0.99 -24.57 1.39
CA VAL A 12 2.29 -24.00 0.97
C VAL A 12 3.31 -25.10 0.72
N PHE A 13 4.00 -25.05 -0.41
CA PHE A 13 5.13 -25.91 -0.71
C PHE A 13 6.38 -25.41 0.07
N SER A 14 6.32 -25.58 1.40
CA SER A 14 7.26 -25.06 2.37
C SER A 14 8.58 -25.84 2.42
N ASP A 15 9.58 -25.32 3.15
CA ASP A 15 10.84 -26.04 3.36
C ASP A 15 10.63 -27.43 3.96
N ALA A 16 9.68 -27.58 4.89
CA ALA A 16 9.36 -28.89 5.48
C ALA A 16 8.80 -29.87 4.43
N VAL A 17 7.94 -29.38 3.54
CA VAL A 17 7.40 -30.18 2.43
C VAL A 17 8.50 -30.52 1.44
N MET A 18 9.34 -29.55 1.06
CA MET A 18 10.46 -29.76 0.14
C MET A 18 11.44 -30.82 0.70
N GLN A 19 11.77 -30.74 1.98
CA GLN A 19 12.67 -31.69 2.64
C GLN A 19 12.13 -33.10 2.67
N GLN A 20 10.80 -33.27 2.76
CA GLN A 20 10.15 -34.59 2.73
C GLN A 20 10.06 -35.19 1.34
N ARG A 21 9.91 -34.36 0.29
CA ARG A 21 9.56 -34.79 -1.06
C ARG A 21 10.73 -34.80 -2.05
N LEU A 22 11.76 -33.99 -1.78
CA LEU A 22 12.91 -33.87 -2.66
C LEU A 22 14.05 -34.78 -2.20
N PRO A 23 14.81 -35.40 -3.12
CA PRO A 23 16.10 -35.99 -2.78
C PRO A 23 17.01 -35.00 -2.05
N ALA A 24 17.79 -35.47 -1.08
CA ALA A 24 18.60 -34.58 -0.25
C ALA A 24 19.54 -33.66 -1.06
N GLU A 25 20.08 -34.14 -2.16
CA GLU A 25 20.96 -33.38 -3.06
C GLU A 25 20.20 -32.24 -3.75
N ILE A 26 19.01 -32.52 -4.25
CA ILE A 26 18.14 -31.52 -4.92
C ILE A 26 17.67 -30.48 -3.92
N TYR A 27 17.25 -30.89 -2.71
CA TYR A 27 16.89 -29.94 -1.65
C TYR A 27 18.07 -29.04 -1.28
N SER A 28 19.27 -29.58 -1.18
CA SER A 28 20.49 -28.81 -0.90
C SER A 28 20.81 -27.82 -2.03
N ALA A 29 20.65 -28.23 -3.30
CA ALA A 29 20.84 -27.36 -4.46
C ALA A 29 19.82 -26.21 -4.47
N LEU A 30 18.54 -26.51 -4.23
CA LEU A 30 17.48 -25.51 -4.14
C LEU A 30 17.70 -24.53 -2.99
N ARG A 31 18.10 -25.03 -1.82
CA ARG A 31 18.48 -24.19 -0.68
C ARG A 31 19.65 -23.26 -1.01
N SER A 32 20.65 -23.77 -1.74
CA SER A 32 21.80 -22.97 -2.19
C SER A 32 21.39 -21.92 -3.23
N ALA A 33 20.43 -22.23 -4.10
CA ALA A 33 19.85 -21.27 -5.04
C ALA A 33 19.14 -20.14 -4.30
N ARG A 34 18.32 -20.45 -3.30
CA ARG A 34 17.58 -19.48 -2.48
C ARG A 34 18.48 -18.59 -1.61
N GLN A 35 19.55 -19.16 -1.08
CA GLN A 35 20.41 -18.49 -0.09
C GLN A 35 21.57 -17.73 -0.73
N TYR A 36 22.11 -18.26 -1.84
CA TYR A 36 23.36 -17.77 -2.46
C TYR A 36 23.21 -17.45 -3.94
N GLY A 37 22.00 -17.51 -4.52
CA GLY A 37 21.76 -17.25 -5.94
C GLY A 37 22.39 -18.26 -6.89
N LYS A 38 22.71 -19.47 -6.47
CA LYS A 38 23.23 -20.52 -7.35
C LYS A 38 22.14 -20.96 -8.31
N ARG A 39 22.49 -21.10 -9.60
CA ARG A 39 21.55 -21.55 -10.63
C ARG A 39 21.27 -23.04 -10.47
N LEU A 40 19.99 -23.42 -10.55
CA LEU A 40 19.57 -24.81 -10.70
C LEU A 40 19.81 -25.23 -12.16
N THR A 41 20.22 -26.48 -12.37
CA THR A 41 20.21 -27.12 -13.69
C THR A 41 18.77 -27.48 -14.08
N LEU A 42 18.52 -27.67 -15.37
CA LEU A 42 17.19 -28.09 -15.83
C LEU A 42 16.76 -29.44 -15.22
N ALA A 43 17.69 -30.39 -15.10
CA ALA A 43 17.40 -31.69 -14.47
C ALA A 43 17.02 -31.57 -12.98
N GLU A 44 17.68 -30.67 -12.22
CA GLU A 44 17.30 -30.40 -10.84
C GLU A 44 15.91 -29.72 -10.78
N ALA A 45 15.63 -28.81 -11.69
CA ALA A 45 14.34 -28.16 -11.80
C ALA A 45 13.20 -29.11 -12.19
N ASP A 46 13.47 -30.12 -13.05
CA ASP A 46 12.50 -31.16 -13.40
C ASP A 46 12.06 -31.93 -12.15
N VAL A 47 13.01 -32.34 -11.29
CA VAL A 47 12.69 -33.07 -10.05
C VAL A 47 11.88 -32.20 -9.09
N VAL A 48 12.21 -30.89 -8.99
CA VAL A 48 11.43 -29.96 -8.15
C VAL A 48 10.01 -29.78 -8.72
N ALA A 49 9.88 -29.63 -10.04
CA ALA A 49 8.60 -29.44 -10.71
C ALA A 49 7.69 -30.68 -10.52
N GLU A 50 8.19 -31.88 -10.70
CA GLU A 50 7.43 -33.12 -10.48
C GLU A 50 6.95 -33.23 -9.03
N ALA A 51 7.82 -32.98 -8.04
CA ALA A 51 7.45 -33.04 -6.63
C ALA A 51 6.43 -31.96 -6.27
N MET A 52 6.52 -30.76 -6.84
CA MET A 52 5.60 -29.65 -6.64
C MET A 52 4.23 -29.93 -7.25
N ARG A 53 4.20 -30.46 -8.48
CA ARG A 53 2.97 -30.90 -9.17
C ARG A 53 2.24 -31.96 -8.35
N ASP A 54 2.93 -33.04 -7.96
CA ASP A 54 2.31 -34.16 -7.26
C ASP A 54 1.77 -33.70 -5.89
N TRP A 55 2.51 -32.85 -5.18
CA TRP A 55 2.07 -32.22 -3.96
C TRP A 55 0.82 -31.33 -4.17
N ALA A 56 0.79 -30.57 -5.26
CA ALA A 56 -0.34 -29.69 -5.57
C ALA A 56 -1.61 -30.48 -5.95
N ILE A 57 -1.45 -31.55 -6.75
CA ILE A 57 -2.57 -32.44 -7.12
C ILE A 57 -3.18 -33.12 -5.89
N GLU A 58 -2.37 -33.57 -4.92
CA GLU A 58 -2.84 -34.13 -3.66
C GLU A 58 -3.69 -33.11 -2.86
N ARG A 59 -3.52 -31.79 -3.10
CA ARG A 59 -4.28 -30.68 -2.50
C ARG A 59 -5.40 -30.17 -3.39
N GLY A 60 -5.74 -30.93 -4.43
CA GLY A 60 -6.85 -30.63 -5.31
C GLY A 60 -6.54 -29.65 -6.46
N ALA A 61 -5.29 -29.32 -6.69
CA ALA A 61 -4.93 -28.47 -7.83
C ALA A 61 -5.06 -29.25 -9.16
N THR A 62 -5.65 -28.62 -10.15
CA THR A 62 -5.79 -29.12 -11.52
C THR A 62 -4.99 -28.29 -12.54
N HIS A 63 -4.63 -27.09 -12.13
CA HIS A 63 -3.94 -26.09 -12.92
C HIS A 63 -2.75 -25.51 -12.15
N TYR A 64 -1.85 -24.87 -12.87
CA TYR A 64 -0.79 -24.03 -12.30
C TYR A 64 -0.81 -22.64 -12.95
N THR A 65 -0.19 -21.68 -12.28
CA THR A 65 0.00 -20.33 -12.80
C THR A 65 1.33 -19.75 -12.35
N HIS A 66 1.96 -18.98 -13.21
CA HIS A 66 3.02 -18.07 -12.83
C HIS A 66 2.37 -16.81 -12.23
N TRP A 67 2.39 -16.75 -10.90
CA TRP A 67 1.78 -15.69 -10.11
C TRP A 67 2.78 -14.56 -9.86
N PHE A 68 2.42 -13.33 -10.19
CA PHE A 68 3.31 -12.18 -10.03
C PHE A 68 2.56 -10.89 -9.68
N GLN A 69 3.31 -9.86 -9.25
CA GLN A 69 2.80 -8.53 -8.91
C GLN A 69 2.93 -7.59 -10.12
N PRO A 70 1.84 -7.30 -10.85
CA PRO A 70 1.87 -6.42 -12.00
C PRO A 70 2.09 -4.96 -11.62
N MET A 71 2.38 -4.09 -12.60
CA MET A 71 2.45 -2.64 -12.37
C MET A 71 1.10 -2.04 -11.97
N THR A 72 0.00 -2.64 -12.42
CA THR A 72 -1.38 -2.24 -12.11
C THR A 72 -2.17 -3.44 -11.61
N GLY A 73 -3.10 -3.21 -10.69
CA GLY A 73 -3.85 -4.30 -10.05
C GLY A 73 -3.10 -4.96 -8.89
N ILE A 74 -3.69 -6.02 -8.34
CA ILE A 74 -3.16 -6.72 -7.14
C ILE A 74 -2.20 -7.84 -7.58
N THR A 75 -2.72 -8.83 -8.32
CA THR A 75 -1.98 -9.99 -8.82
C THR A 75 -2.33 -10.28 -10.26
N ALA A 76 -1.44 -10.98 -10.96
CA ALA A 76 -1.68 -11.45 -12.31
C ALA A 76 -1.49 -12.95 -12.40
N GLU A 77 -2.41 -13.63 -13.08
CA GLU A 77 -2.50 -15.07 -13.21
C GLU A 77 -2.90 -15.47 -14.65
N LYS A 78 -2.36 -16.61 -15.10
CA LYS A 78 -2.81 -17.29 -16.30
C LYS A 78 -2.76 -18.80 -16.03
N HIS A 79 -3.92 -19.44 -15.94
CA HIS A 79 -4.02 -20.82 -15.54
C HIS A 79 -3.77 -21.76 -16.71
N ASP A 80 -2.75 -22.61 -16.58
CA ASP A 80 -2.45 -23.71 -17.50
C ASP A 80 -2.76 -25.05 -16.81
N SER A 81 -3.41 -25.98 -17.51
CA SER A 81 -3.76 -27.28 -16.97
C SER A 81 -2.52 -28.18 -16.85
N PHE A 82 -2.48 -29.01 -15.81
CA PHE A 82 -1.51 -30.10 -15.73
C PHE A 82 -1.75 -31.22 -16.76
N LEU A 83 -2.90 -31.24 -17.45
CA LEU A 83 -3.24 -32.31 -18.38
C LEU A 83 -2.53 -32.16 -19.71
N SER A 84 -1.74 -33.16 -20.08
CA SER A 84 -1.17 -33.34 -21.42
C SER A 84 -1.75 -34.58 -22.11
N PRO A 85 -2.07 -34.53 -23.43
CA PRO A 85 -2.57 -35.68 -24.15
C PRO A 85 -1.56 -36.81 -24.19
N ALA A 86 -1.98 -38.03 -23.84
CA ALA A 86 -1.18 -39.24 -23.97
C ALA A 86 -1.36 -39.86 -25.38
N LYS A 87 -0.35 -40.59 -25.83
CA LYS A 87 -0.34 -41.19 -27.19
C LYS A 87 -1.45 -42.25 -27.38
N ASP A 88 -1.98 -42.81 -26.34
CA ASP A 88 -3.05 -43.79 -26.34
C ASP A 88 -4.46 -43.17 -26.31
N GLY A 89 -4.57 -41.84 -26.40
CA GLY A 89 -5.83 -41.11 -26.34
C GLY A 89 -6.29 -40.78 -24.91
N GLY A 90 -5.49 -41.14 -23.89
CA GLY A 90 -5.69 -40.71 -22.51
C GLY A 90 -5.05 -39.35 -22.23
N ALA A 91 -4.91 -39.01 -20.94
CA ALA A 91 -4.19 -37.82 -20.47
C ALA A 91 -3.25 -38.18 -19.34
N LEU A 92 -2.14 -37.49 -19.26
CA LEU A 92 -1.14 -37.58 -18.19
C LEU A 92 -0.97 -36.23 -17.51
N PRO A 93 -0.74 -36.20 -16.19
CA PRO A 93 -0.34 -34.98 -15.52
C PRO A 93 1.12 -34.66 -15.89
N GLU A 94 1.39 -33.51 -16.46
CA GLU A 94 2.71 -33.05 -16.86
C GLU A 94 3.00 -31.66 -16.31
N PHE A 95 4.18 -31.46 -15.80
CA PHE A 95 4.73 -30.16 -15.39
C PHE A 95 6.23 -30.31 -15.31
N SER A 96 6.93 -29.67 -16.21
CA SER A 96 8.39 -29.80 -16.38
C SER A 96 9.16 -28.70 -15.63
N GLY A 97 10.44 -28.92 -15.39
CA GLY A 97 11.34 -27.90 -14.87
C GLY A 97 11.45 -26.68 -15.77
N ARG A 98 11.26 -26.84 -17.08
CA ARG A 98 11.18 -25.71 -18.00
C ARG A 98 9.98 -24.84 -17.72
N GLU A 99 8.79 -25.43 -17.54
CA GLU A 99 7.55 -24.75 -17.21
C GLU A 99 7.59 -24.13 -15.80
N LEU A 100 8.31 -24.74 -14.86
CA LEU A 100 8.55 -24.16 -13.54
C LEU A 100 9.44 -22.91 -13.65
N ILE A 101 10.59 -23.02 -14.35
CA ILE A 101 11.60 -21.94 -14.37
C ILE A 101 11.09 -20.71 -15.11
N HIS A 102 10.40 -20.85 -16.25
CA HIS A 102 9.91 -19.72 -17.03
C HIS A 102 8.71 -20.06 -17.91
N SER A 103 7.96 -19.02 -18.24
CA SER A 103 6.92 -19.06 -19.26
C SER A 103 7.06 -17.84 -20.19
N GLU A 104 6.42 -17.91 -21.35
CA GLU A 104 6.43 -16.87 -22.38
C GLU A 104 4.99 -16.37 -22.61
N PRO A 105 4.36 -15.65 -21.63
CA PRO A 105 3.00 -15.18 -21.81
C PRO A 105 2.91 -14.07 -22.83
N ASP A 106 1.71 -13.88 -23.39
CA ASP A 106 1.39 -12.69 -24.18
C ASP A 106 1.39 -11.44 -23.30
N ALA A 107 2.26 -10.51 -23.63
CA ALA A 107 2.43 -9.22 -22.95
C ALA A 107 1.83 -8.04 -23.75
N SER A 108 1.08 -8.30 -24.83
CA SER A 108 0.59 -7.23 -25.73
C SER A 108 -0.32 -6.22 -25.06
N SER A 109 -1.08 -6.63 -24.05
CA SER A 109 -1.99 -5.75 -23.27
C SER A 109 -1.39 -5.20 -21.98
N PHE A 110 -0.12 -5.51 -21.71
CA PHE A 110 0.52 -5.10 -20.46
C PHE A 110 0.92 -3.60 -20.49
N PRO A 111 0.71 -2.82 -19.43
CA PRO A 111 1.17 -1.44 -19.36
C PRO A 111 2.70 -1.39 -19.47
N SER A 112 3.22 -0.91 -20.60
CA SER A 112 4.65 -0.95 -20.87
C SER A 112 5.36 0.41 -20.75
N GLY A 113 4.61 1.52 -20.70
CA GLY A 113 5.20 2.86 -20.62
C GLY A 113 6.24 3.13 -21.73
N GLY A 114 6.02 2.59 -22.93
CA GLY A 114 6.98 2.74 -24.05
C GLY A 114 8.13 1.75 -24.07
N LEU A 115 8.25 0.83 -23.10
CA LEU A 115 9.27 -0.24 -23.09
C LEU A 115 9.13 -1.23 -24.25
N ARG A 116 7.92 -1.40 -24.74
CA ARG A 116 7.58 -2.40 -25.73
C ARG A 116 7.26 -1.75 -27.08
N ALA A 117 7.87 -2.26 -28.16
CA ALA A 117 7.42 -1.91 -29.50
C ALA A 117 6.02 -2.50 -29.76
N THR A 118 5.22 -1.82 -30.58
CA THR A 118 3.81 -2.19 -30.83
C THR A 118 3.64 -3.61 -31.35
N PHE A 119 4.64 -4.15 -32.05
CA PHE A 119 4.63 -5.50 -32.61
C PHE A 119 5.17 -6.58 -31.67
N GLU A 120 5.74 -6.22 -30.53
CA GLU A 120 6.24 -7.17 -29.55
C GLU A 120 5.07 -7.67 -28.68
N ALA A 121 4.80 -8.97 -28.73
CA ALA A 121 3.73 -9.60 -27.97
C ALA A 121 4.24 -10.47 -26.82
N ARG A 122 5.53 -10.85 -26.82
CA ARG A 122 6.08 -11.74 -25.79
C ARG A 122 6.58 -10.99 -24.57
N GLY A 123 6.33 -11.57 -23.38
CA GLY A 123 7.03 -11.30 -22.15
C GLY A 123 7.59 -12.59 -21.58
N TYR A 124 8.35 -12.50 -20.52
CA TYR A 124 8.93 -13.64 -19.82
C TYR A 124 8.58 -13.58 -18.34
N THR A 125 8.05 -14.68 -17.81
CA THR A 125 8.02 -14.90 -16.37
C THR A 125 9.23 -15.75 -15.98
N ALA A 126 9.77 -15.50 -14.78
CA ALA A 126 10.82 -16.33 -14.23
C ALA A 126 10.51 -16.67 -12.77
N TRP A 127 10.64 -17.94 -12.42
CA TRP A 127 10.41 -18.42 -11.06
C TRP A 127 11.30 -17.71 -10.05
N ASP A 128 10.69 -17.23 -8.97
CA ASP A 128 11.40 -16.75 -7.79
C ASP A 128 11.46 -17.85 -6.74
N PRO A 129 12.58 -18.58 -6.58
CA PRO A 129 12.69 -19.62 -5.60
C PRO A 129 12.76 -19.11 -4.16
N THR A 130 12.92 -17.79 -3.94
CA THR A 130 12.97 -17.19 -2.60
C THR A 130 11.60 -17.07 -1.95
N SER A 131 10.52 -17.18 -2.71
CA SER A 131 9.15 -17.26 -2.25
C SER A 131 8.58 -18.66 -2.45
N TYR A 132 7.69 -19.08 -1.55
CA TYR A 132 7.08 -20.40 -1.61
C TYR A 132 5.92 -20.43 -2.61
N ALA A 133 5.84 -21.51 -3.40
CA ALA A 133 4.64 -21.82 -4.16
C ALA A 133 3.51 -22.28 -3.21
N PHE A 134 2.28 -22.04 -3.59
CA PHE A 134 1.11 -22.34 -2.78
C PHE A 134 -0.08 -22.78 -3.65
N VAL A 135 -1.04 -23.50 -3.06
CA VAL A 135 -2.28 -23.88 -3.74
C VAL A 135 -3.41 -22.98 -3.25
N LYS A 136 -4.07 -22.30 -4.19
CA LYS A 136 -5.22 -21.43 -3.97
C LYS A 136 -6.29 -21.74 -5.01
N ASP A 137 -7.52 -21.95 -4.61
CA ASP A 137 -8.68 -22.22 -5.49
C ASP A 137 -8.47 -23.35 -6.51
N GLY A 138 -7.76 -24.41 -6.12
CA GLY A 138 -7.45 -25.53 -7.03
C GLY A 138 -6.39 -25.24 -8.08
N VAL A 139 -5.58 -24.18 -7.87
CA VAL A 139 -4.48 -23.76 -8.74
C VAL A 139 -3.18 -23.70 -7.95
N LEU A 140 -2.12 -24.30 -8.49
CA LEU A 140 -0.75 -24.11 -8.00
C LEU A 140 -0.25 -22.74 -8.45
N CYS A 141 -0.10 -21.81 -7.50
CA CYS A 141 0.47 -20.49 -7.72
C CYS A 141 1.98 -20.53 -7.49
N ILE A 142 2.74 -20.19 -8.50
CA ILE A 142 4.21 -20.17 -8.47
C ILE A 142 4.66 -18.71 -8.47
N PRO A 143 5.26 -18.19 -7.39
CA PRO A 143 5.75 -16.81 -7.35
C PRO A 143 6.80 -16.58 -8.41
N THR A 144 6.61 -15.56 -9.25
CA THR A 144 7.49 -15.23 -10.37
C THR A 144 7.74 -13.73 -10.45
N VAL A 145 8.74 -13.38 -11.24
CA VAL A 145 8.99 -12.04 -11.76
C VAL A 145 8.55 -11.97 -13.22
N PHE A 146 8.32 -10.75 -13.72
CA PHE A 146 7.89 -10.55 -15.11
C PHE A 146 8.75 -9.51 -15.81
N ALA A 147 9.25 -9.86 -16.98
CA ALA A 147 10.09 -9.00 -17.81
C ALA A 147 9.53 -8.87 -19.24
N SER A 148 9.85 -7.74 -19.88
CA SER A 148 9.59 -7.50 -21.30
C SER A 148 10.43 -8.44 -22.19
N TYR A 149 10.16 -8.45 -23.49
CA TYR A 149 10.99 -9.15 -24.48
C TYR A 149 12.44 -8.66 -24.46
N GLY A 150 12.68 -7.38 -24.20
CA GLY A 150 14.00 -6.78 -24.04
C GLY A 150 14.71 -7.11 -22.73
N GLY A 151 14.00 -7.67 -21.76
CA GLY A 151 14.54 -8.03 -20.44
C GLY A 151 14.33 -6.97 -19.35
N GLU A 152 13.63 -5.86 -19.64
CA GLU A 152 13.29 -4.86 -18.64
C GLU A 152 12.21 -5.37 -17.68
N ALA A 153 12.34 -5.01 -16.40
CA ALA A 153 11.38 -5.36 -15.38
C ALA A 153 10.06 -4.56 -15.57
N ILE A 154 8.97 -5.30 -15.78
CA ILE A 154 7.61 -4.75 -15.93
C ILE A 154 6.68 -5.25 -14.83
N ASP A 155 7.26 -5.61 -13.70
CA ASP A 155 6.60 -5.99 -12.45
C ASP A 155 7.12 -5.17 -11.26
N LYS A 156 6.58 -5.44 -10.07
CA LYS A 156 7.00 -4.80 -8.82
C LYS A 156 8.03 -5.62 -8.06
N LYS A 157 8.12 -6.92 -8.31
CA LYS A 157 8.98 -7.82 -7.52
C LYS A 157 10.44 -7.81 -7.98
N THR A 158 10.70 -7.73 -9.29
CA THR A 158 12.08 -7.69 -9.80
C THR A 158 12.90 -6.56 -9.17
N PRO A 159 12.44 -5.28 -9.18
CA PRO A 159 13.21 -4.21 -8.55
C PRO A 159 13.26 -4.35 -7.02
N LEU A 160 12.24 -4.95 -6.39
CA LEU A 160 12.28 -5.26 -4.97
C LEU A 160 13.43 -6.20 -4.62
N LEU A 161 13.57 -7.31 -5.34
CA LEU A 161 14.69 -8.25 -5.13
C LEU A 161 16.04 -7.59 -5.39
N ARG A 162 16.18 -6.80 -6.48
CA ARG A 162 17.39 -6.03 -6.76
C ARG A 162 17.76 -5.05 -5.63
N SER A 163 16.77 -4.40 -5.03
CA SER A 163 16.99 -3.48 -3.90
C SER A 163 17.42 -4.19 -2.63
N MET A 164 16.90 -5.41 -2.39
CA MET A 164 17.32 -6.26 -1.27
C MET A 164 18.78 -6.71 -1.42
N ASP A 165 19.19 -7.09 -2.63
CA ASP A 165 20.58 -7.45 -2.92
C ASP A 165 21.54 -6.27 -2.72
N ALA A 166 21.16 -5.07 -3.21
CA ALA A 166 21.94 -3.87 -3.03
C ALA A 166 22.16 -3.55 -1.54
N LEU A 167 21.09 -3.63 -0.75
CA LEU A 167 21.14 -3.39 0.69
C LEU A 167 21.97 -4.42 1.43
N ASN A 168 21.80 -5.71 1.12
CA ASN A 168 22.57 -6.79 1.70
C ASN A 168 24.09 -6.58 1.52
N ILE A 169 24.51 -6.24 0.30
CA ILE A 169 25.93 -6.01 -0.02
C ILE A 169 26.53 -4.92 0.88
N GLN A 170 25.84 -3.80 1.02
CA GLN A 170 26.38 -2.64 1.74
C GLN A 170 26.30 -2.83 3.27
N ALA A 171 25.22 -3.43 3.76
CA ALA A 171 25.08 -3.74 5.18
C ALA A 171 26.16 -4.73 5.65
N LEU A 172 26.49 -5.74 4.87
CA LEU A 172 27.60 -6.66 5.17
C LEU A 172 28.95 -5.96 5.22
N ARG A 173 29.19 -4.94 4.38
CA ARG A 173 30.44 -4.13 4.47
C ARG A 173 30.51 -3.41 5.81
N ILE A 174 29.41 -2.78 6.23
CA ILE A 174 29.34 -2.10 7.54
C ILE A 174 29.58 -3.09 8.69
N LEU A 175 28.88 -4.24 8.70
CA LEU A 175 29.04 -5.24 9.78
C LEU A 175 30.50 -5.73 9.91
N LYS A 176 31.18 -5.92 8.79
CA LYS A 176 32.62 -6.29 8.79
C LYS A 176 33.50 -5.23 9.46
N LEU A 177 33.18 -3.95 9.32
CA LEU A 177 33.92 -2.85 9.99
C LEU A 177 33.76 -2.92 11.50
N PHE A 178 32.61 -3.41 11.99
CA PHE A 178 32.38 -3.69 13.42
C PHE A 178 32.89 -5.06 13.87
N GLY A 179 33.61 -5.79 13.00
CA GLY A 179 34.23 -7.07 13.32
C GLY A 179 33.33 -8.29 13.15
N ASP A 180 32.10 -8.13 12.67
CA ASP A 180 31.26 -9.30 12.36
C ASP A 180 31.69 -9.95 11.04
N THR A 181 32.32 -11.10 11.17
CA THR A 181 32.76 -11.95 10.05
C THR A 181 31.91 -13.20 9.88
N GLN A 182 30.88 -13.39 10.71
CA GLN A 182 30.06 -14.59 10.74
C GLN A 182 28.74 -14.42 10.04
N THR A 183 28.20 -13.22 10.01
CA THR A 183 26.96 -12.89 9.27
C THR A 183 27.19 -13.09 7.78
N ALA A 184 26.38 -13.97 7.16
CA ALA A 184 26.46 -14.29 5.74
C ALA A 184 25.47 -13.46 4.91
N ALA A 185 24.38 -12.95 5.51
CA ALA A 185 23.39 -12.13 4.85
C ALA A 185 22.69 -11.16 5.80
N VAL A 186 22.36 -9.98 5.28
CA VAL A 186 21.45 -9.00 5.93
C VAL A 186 20.18 -8.90 5.08
N ARG A 187 19.03 -8.93 5.73
CA ARG A 187 17.73 -8.91 5.09
C ARG A 187 16.91 -7.73 5.56
N ALA A 188 16.27 -7.05 4.61
CA ALA A 188 15.20 -6.14 4.94
C ALA A 188 13.94 -6.93 5.29
N ASN A 189 13.27 -6.53 6.36
CA ASN A 189 12.02 -7.11 6.82
C ASN A 189 10.91 -6.07 6.72
N ALA A 190 9.68 -6.53 6.45
CA ALA A 190 8.49 -5.69 6.48
C ALA A 190 7.31 -6.41 7.13
N GLY A 191 6.42 -5.61 7.73
CA GLY A 191 5.11 -6.05 8.21
C GLY A 191 4.09 -4.96 7.85
N ALA A 192 3.07 -5.33 7.11
CA ALA A 192 2.00 -4.41 6.72
C ALA A 192 0.84 -4.50 7.71
N GLU A 193 0.29 -3.33 8.08
CA GLU A 193 -0.96 -3.18 8.83
C GLU A 193 -2.03 -2.72 7.83
N GLN A 194 -2.88 -3.64 7.36
CA GLN A 194 -3.83 -3.41 6.28
C GLN A 194 -5.16 -2.89 6.80
N GLU A 195 -5.47 -1.61 6.54
CA GLU A 195 -6.79 -1.04 6.77
C GLU A 195 -7.73 -1.29 5.59
N TYR A 196 -9.04 -1.43 5.87
CA TYR A 196 -10.07 -1.69 4.89
C TYR A 196 -11.46 -1.34 5.41
N PHE A 197 -12.43 -1.15 4.49
CA PHE A 197 -13.84 -0.99 4.85
C PHE A 197 -14.65 -2.23 4.45
N LEU A 198 -15.64 -2.57 5.28
CA LEU A 198 -16.63 -3.59 4.97
C LEU A 198 -18.03 -2.96 4.91
N ILE A 199 -18.72 -3.14 3.79
CA ILE A 199 -20.10 -2.69 3.61
C ILE A 199 -20.98 -3.84 3.10
N ASP A 200 -22.28 -3.74 3.31
CA ASP A 200 -23.23 -4.73 2.78
C ASP A 200 -23.27 -4.72 1.26
N ARG A 201 -23.31 -5.91 0.63
CA ARG A 201 -23.35 -6.05 -0.82
C ARG A 201 -24.58 -5.40 -1.43
N GLY A 202 -25.78 -5.55 -0.83
CA GLY A 202 -26.99 -5.01 -1.38
C GLY A 202 -27.01 -3.48 -1.42
N VAL A 203 -26.26 -2.84 -0.51
CA VAL A 203 -26.06 -1.37 -0.53
C VAL A 203 -25.02 -0.99 -1.57
N TYR A 204 -23.93 -1.75 -1.67
CA TYR A 204 -22.87 -1.53 -2.67
C TYR A 204 -23.41 -1.60 -4.12
N GLU A 205 -24.24 -2.60 -4.42
CA GLU A 205 -24.81 -2.80 -5.76
C GLU A 205 -25.69 -1.63 -6.25
N GLN A 206 -26.15 -0.78 -5.33
CA GLN A 206 -26.92 0.42 -5.64
C GLN A 206 -26.05 1.67 -5.84
N ARG A 207 -24.73 1.55 -5.75
CA ARG A 207 -23.78 2.66 -5.82
C ARG A 207 -22.80 2.50 -6.99
N PRO A 208 -23.13 3.03 -8.20
CA PRO A 208 -22.24 2.95 -9.37
C PRO A 208 -20.84 3.51 -9.12
N ASP A 209 -20.73 4.57 -8.32
CA ASP A 209 -19.44 5.15 -7.95
C ASP A 209 -18.55 4.18 -7.16
N LEU A 210 -19.09 3.47 -6.17
CA LEU A 210 -18.35 2.42 -5.46
C LEU A 210 -17.94 1.26 -6.37
N ILE A 211 -18.84 0.87 -7.32
CA ILE A 211 -18.57 -0.24 -8.26
C ILE A 211 -17.44 0.12 -9.23
N TYR A 212 -17.49 1.30 -9.83
CA TYR A 212 -16.55 1.67 -10.90
C TYR A 212 -15.27 2.33 -10.39
N THR A 213 -15.33 3.05 -9.25
CA THR A 213 -14.21 3.86 -8.77
C THR A 213 -13.68 3.45 -7.39
N GLY A 214 -14.43 2.62 -6.65
CA GLY A 214 -14.08 2.23 -5.28
C GLY A 214 -14.35 3.31 -4.23
N ARG A 215 -14.81 4.50 -4.62
CA ARG A 215 -15.15 5.60 -3.72
C ARG A 215 -16.48 6.27 -4.08
N THR A 216 -17.09 6.91 -3.09
CA THR A 216 -18.29 7.69 -3.30
C THR A 216 -17.96 9.04 -3.96
N LEU A 217 -18.59 9.33 -5.10
CA LEU A 217 -18.48 10.62 -5.80
C LEU A 217 -19.51 11.63 -5.31
N LEU A 218 -20.60 11.15 -4.69
CA LEU A 218 -21.70 11.90 -4.09
C LEU A 218 -22.00 11.34 -2.70
N GLY A 219 -22.57 12.16 -1.82
CA GLY A 219 -23.11 11.73 -0.54
C GLY A 219 -22.97 12.78 0.56
N ALA A 220 -24.11 13.26 1.05
CA ALA A 220 -24.18 14.19 2.17
C ALA A 220 -23.72 13.51 3.49
N ARG A 221 -23.10 14.30 4.37
CA ARG A 221 -22.66 13.80 5.68
C ARG A 221 -23.85 13.31 6.51
N PRO A 222 -23.75 12.13 7.14
CA PRO A 222 -24.77 11.68 8.08
C PRO A 222 -24.74 12.50 9.37
N PRO A 223 -25.82 12.50 10.16
CA PRO A 223 -25.85 13.18 11.46
C PRO A 223 -24.80 12.72 12.47
N LYS A 224 -24.33 11.48 12.32
CA LYS A 224 -23.26 10.88 13.10
C LYS A 224 -22.25 10.20 12.18
N GLY A 225 -20.99 10.56 12.32
CA GLY A 225 -19.83 9.94 11.68
C GLY A 225 -18.98 9.20 12.72
N GLN A 226 -17.74 9.66 12.91
CA GLN A 226 -16.74 9.07 13.80
C GLN A 226 -16.49 9.90 15.07
N GLU A 227 -17.31 10.92 15.36
CA GLU A 227 -17.04 11.96 16.37
C GLU A 227 -16.93 11.43 17.81
N LEU A 228 -17.46 10.24 18.08
CA LEU A 228 -17.46 9.65 19.42
C LEU A 228 -16.41 8.56 19.61
N ASP A 229 -15.65 8.23 18.58
CA ASP A 229 -14.67 7.11 18.56
C ASP A 229 -15.25 5.76 19.04
N ASP A 230 -16.57 5.63 18.99
CA ASP A 230 -17.31 4.47 19.53
C ASP A 230 -17.25 3.24 18.62
N HIS A 231 -16.71 3.37 17.40
CA HIS A 231 -16.41 2.22 16.57
C HIS A 231 -15.05 1.63 16.96
N TYR A 232 -14.01 2.45 17.11
CA TYR A 232 -12.67 1.99 17.50
C TYR A 232 -12.69 1.30 18.88
N PHE A 233 -13.35 1.88 19.87
CA PHE A 233 -13.51 1.32 21.21
C PHE A 233 -14.73 0.39 21.37
N GLY A 234 -15.39 0.05 20.26
CA GLY A 234 -16.55 -0.83 20.23
C GLY A 234 -16.19 -2.31 20.09
N ALA A 235 -17.14 -3.17 20.44
CA ALA A 235 -17.01 -4.60 20.13
C ALA A 235 -17.12 -4.86 18.62
N ILE A 236 -16.36 -5.84 18.14
CA ILE A 236 -16.47 -6.31 16.75
C ILE A 236 -17.85 -6.93 16.53
N LYS A 237 -18.55 -6.46 15.51
CA LYS A 237 -19.91 -6.94 15.20
C LYS A 237 -19.90 -8.43 14.78
N PRO A 238 -20.91 -9.22 15.10
CA PRO A 238 -20.91 -10.68 14.86
C PRO A 238 -20.63 -11.07 13.40
N ARG A 239 -21.19 -10.36 12.43
CA ARG A 239 -20.99 -10.62 11.01
C ARG A 239 -19.55 -10.32 10.59
N VAL A 240 -18.95 -9.25 11.10
CA VAL A 240 -17.53 -8.91 10.89
C VAL A 240 -16.62 -9.94 11.55
N ALA A 241 -16.91 -10.36 12.78
CA ALA A 241 -16.15 -11.41 13.48
C ALA A 241 -16.17 -12.75 12.75
N ALA A 242 -17.29 -13.09 12.08
CA ALA A 242 -17.37 -14.30 11.27
C ALA A 242 -16.48 -14.18 10.01
N PHE A 243 -16.49 -13.03 9.35
CA PHE A 243 -15.59 -12.71 8.23
C PHE A 243 -14.12 -12.80 8.65
N MET A 244 -13.73 -12.12 9.73
CA MET A 244 -12.36 -12.09 10.24
C MET A 244 -11.84 -13.51 10.53
N ARG A 245 -12.66 -14.34 11.17
CA ARG A 245 -12.29 -15.73 11.46
C ARG A 245 -12.02 -16.55 10.19
N GLU A 246 -12.90 -16.46 9.19
CA GLU A 246 -12.72 -17.19 7.94
C GLU A 246 -11.53 -16.66 7.15
N LEU A 247 -11.30 -15.35 7.19
CA LEU A 247 -10.13 -14.72 6.58
C LEU A 247 -8.83 -15.23 7.22
N ASP A 248 -8.74 -15.25 8.54
CA ASP A 248 -7.59 -15.78 9.27
C ASP A 248 -7.30 -17.25 8.89
N GLU A 249 -8.32 -18.10 8.89
CA GLU A 249 -8.19 -19.53 8.54
C GLU A 249 -7.66 -19.70 7.11
N GLU A 250 -8.16 -18.92 6.16
CA GLU A 250 -7.71 -18.98 4.77
C GLU A 250 -6.27 -18.47 4.63
N LEU A 251 -5.93 -17.36 5.26
CA LEU A 251 -4.59 -16.79 5.26
C LEU A 251 -3.57 -17.73 5.93
N TRP A 252 -3.93 -18.35 7.06
CA TRP A 252 -3.05 -19.31 7.72
C TRP A 252 -2.75 -20.54 6.85
N ARG A 253 -3.74 -21.07 6.15
CA ARG A 253 -3.52 -22.17 5.18
C ARG A 253 -2.53 -21.79 4.09
N LEU A 254 -2.58 -20.53 3.64
CA LEU A 254 -1.65 -19.96 2.66
C LEU A 254 -0.31 -19.52 3.27
N GLY A 255 -0.07 -19.81 4.56
CA GLY A 255 1.18 -19.48 5.25
C GLY A 255 1.35 -18.00 5.59
N VAL A 256 0.30 -17.19 5.46
CA VAL A 256 0.31 -15.79 5.86
C VAL A 256 0.06 -15.70 7.37
N PRO A 257 0.99 -15.13 8.15
CA PRO A 257 0.88 -15.09 9.61
C PRO A 257 0.00 -13.89 10.06
N ALA A 258 -1.27 -13.88 9.67
CA ALA A 258 -2.27 -12.94 10.17
C ALA A 258 -2.38 -13.07 11.68
N LYS A 259 -2.38 -11.95 12.42
CA LYS A 259 -2.24 -11.99 13.88
C LYS A 259 -3.20 -11.08 14.63
N THR A 260 -3.44 -9.88 14.15
CA THR A 260 -4.21 -8.87 14.89
C THR A 260 -5.28 -8.31 13.97
N GLU A 261 -6.51 -8.29 14.48
CA GLU A 261 -7.66 -7.67 13.81
C GLU A 261 -8.43 -6.82 14.80
N HIS A 262 -8.85 -5.64 14.39
CA HIS A 262 -9.65 -4.74 15.21
C HIS A 262 -10.46 -3.75 14.35
N ASN A 263 -11.36 -3.03 15.02
CA ASN A 263 -12.07 -1.91 14.43
C ASN A 263 -11.16 -0.69 14.33
N GLU A 264 -11.27 0.07 13.24
CA GLU A 264 -10.68 1.37 13.07
C GLU A 264 -11.63 2.51 13.44
N VAL A 265 -11.16 3.77 13.38
CA VAL A 265 -11.89 4.95 13.85
C VAL A 265 -13.14 5.22 13.01
N ALA A 266 -13.04 5.14 11.68
CA ALA A 266 -14.20 5.37 10.83
C ALA A 266 -15.23 4.24 10.96
N PRO A 267 -16.54 4.55 10.94
CA PRO A 267 -17.55 3.51 10.87
C PRO A 267 -17.34 2.55 9.70
N ALA A 268 -17.52 1.24 9.92
CA ALA A 268 -17.29 0.18 8.96
C ALA A 268 -15.82 -0.03 8.54
N GLN A 269 -14.87 0.62 9.18
CA GLN A 269 -13.43 0.46 8.94
C GLN A 269 -12.80 -0.53 9.94
N HIS A 270 -11.88 -1.35 9.43
CA HIS A 270 -11.18 -2.39 10.19
C HIS A 270 -9.72 -2.45 9.75
N GLU A 271 -8.88 -3.11 10.57
CA GLU A 271 -7.47 -3.36 10.27
C GLU A 271 -7.12 -4.83 10.50
N LEU A 272 -6.21 -5.34 9.66
CA LEU A 272 -5.53 -6.61 9.85
C LEU A 272 -4.02 -6.40 9.79
N ALA A 273 -3.31 -6.87 10.82
CA ALA A 273 -1.86 -6.82 10.88
C ALA A 273 -1.26 -8.24 10.86
N CYS A 274 -0.26 -8.43 10.02
CA CYS A 274 0.51 -9.67 9.91
C CYS A 274 1.83 -9.59 10.69
N VAL A 275 2.34 -10.73 11.14
CA VAL A 275 3.71 -10.82 11.64
C VAL A 275 4.67 -10.52 10.49
N TYR A 276 5.72 -9.73 10.76
CA TYR A 276 6.71 -9.36 9.76
C TYR A 276 7.47 -10.55 9.18
N SER A 277 7.93 -10.40 7.95
CA SER A 277 8.81 -11.35 7.26
C SER A 277 9.81 -10.60 6.38
N THR A 278 10.67 -11.32 5.64
CA THR A 278 11.50 -10.68 4.62
C THR A 278 10.64 -9.94 3.61
N VAL A 279 11.11 -8.79 3.15
CA VAL A 279 10.31 -7.83 2.36
C VAL A 279 9.64 -8.46 1.14
N ASN A 280 10.32 -9.37 0.42
CA ASN A 280 9.74 -10.06 -0.74
C ASN A 280 8.55 -10.95 -0.35
N ILE A 281 8.67 -11.71 0.74
CA ILE A 281 7.59 -12.55 1.27
C ILE A 281 6.48 -11.68 1.85
N ALA A 282 6.82 -10.63 2.60
CA ALA A 282 5.83 -9.70 3.14
C ALA A 282 5.00 -9.03 2.03
N ALA A 283 5.64 -8.67 0.91
CA ALA A 283 4.95 -8.11 -0.24
C ALA A 283 4.00 -9.12 -0.90
N ASP A 284 4.44 -10.36 -1.11
CA ASP A 284 3.58 -11.44 -1.63
C ASP A 284 2.40 -11.72 -0.68
N HIS A 285 2.66 -11.82 0.62
CA HIS A 285 1.63 -12.01 1.64
C HIS A 285 0.60 -10.87 1.65
N ASN A 286 1.03 -9.62 1.52
CA ASN A 286 0.11 -8.48 1.48
C ASN A 286 -0.79 -8.52 0.23
N GLN A 287 -0.27 -8.95 -0.91
CA GLN A 287 -1.09 -9.15 -2.12
C GLN A 287 -2.14 -10.23 -1.90
N LEU A 288 -1.77 -11.35 -1.25
CA LEU A 288 -2.71 -12.43 -0.88
C LEU A 288 -3.76 -11.93 0.13
N VAL A 289 -3.35 -11.15 1.13
CA VAL A 289 -4.28 -10.54 2.10
C VAL A 289 -5.34 -9.71 1.38
N MET A 290 -4.94 -8.80 0.50
CA MET A 290 -5.89 -7.96 -0.25
C MET A 290 -6.85 -8.77 -1.13
N GLU A 291 -6.37 -9.84 -1.74
CA GLU A 291 -7.18 -10.70 -2.57
C GLU A 291 -8.16 -11.54 -1.73
N CYS A 292 -7.67 -12.17 -0.65
CA CYS A 292 -8.48 -12.98 0.26
C CYS A 292 -9.57 -12.15 0.94
N MET A 293 -9.26 -10.91 1.39
CA MET A 293 -10.24 -10.00 1.99
C MET A 293 -11.45 -9.79 1.08
N LYS A 294 -11.23 -9.51 -0.22
CA LYS A 294 -12.32 -9.32 -1.18
C LYS A 294 -13.15 -10.58 -1.34
N ARG A 295 -12.51 -11.72 -1.48
CA ARG A 295 -13.15 -13.02 -1.71
C ARG A 295 -13.93 -13.51 -0.50
N VAL A 296 -13.38 -13.38 0.70
CA VAL A 296 -14.06 -13.76 1.94
C VAL A 296 -15.24 -12.83 2.21
N ALA A 297 -15.08 -11.50 2.01
CA ALA A 297 -16.19 -10.56 2.14
C ALA A 297 -17.36 -10.94 1.24
N ASP A 298 -17.07 -11.35 0.01
CA ASP A 298 -18.06 -11.80 -0.96
C ASP A 298 -18.88 -13.00 -0.44
N ARG A 299 -18.25 -13.99 0.17
CA ARG A 299 -18.91 -15.15 0.78
C ARG A 299 -19.82 -14.78 1.95
N HIS A 300 -19.50 -13.70 2.67
CA HIS A 300 -20.31 -13.16 3.77
C HIS A 300 -21.38 -12.14 3.32
N GLY A 301 -21.61 -11.98 2.02
CA GLY A 301 -22.55 -11.00 1.47
C GLY A 301 -22.14 -9.56 1.78
N MET A 302 -20.85 -9.32 1.90
CA MET A 302 -20.22 -8.01 2.09
C MET A 302 -19.27 -7.69 0.94
N VAL A 303 -18.83 -6.44 0.86
CA VAL A 303 -17.79 -5.98 -0.06
C VAL A 303 -16.68 -5.34 0.76
N CYS A 304 -15.44 -5.76 0.49
CA CYS A 304 -14.24 -5.16 1.06
C CYS A 304 -13.74 -4.05 0.13
N LEU A 305 -13.72 -2.82 0.64
CA LEU A 305 -13.20 -1.66 -0.07
C LEU A 305 -11.77 -1.40 0.39
N LEU A 306 -10.85 -1.42 -0.56
CA LEU A 306 -9.42 -1.11 -0.36
C LEU A 306 -9.03 0.27 -0.90
N HIS A 307 -9.98 1.04 -1.43
CA HIS A 307 -9.71 2.42 -1.84
C HIS A 307 -9.28 3.25 -0.62
N GLU A 308 -8.33 4.16 -0.80
CA GLU A 308 -7.73 4.95 0.27
C GLU A 308 -8.70 5.93 0.92
N LYS A 309 -9.70 6.40 0.16
CA LYS A 309 -10.72 7.34 0.64
C LYS A 309 -12.10 7.01 0.08
N PRO A 310 -12.71 5.88 0.49
CA PRO A 310 -14.02 5.50 -0.06
C PRO A 310 -15.15 6.44 0.36
N PHE A 311 -15.02 7.11 1.50
CA PHE A 311 -16.03 8.02 2.04
C PHE A 311 -15.42 9.35 2.44
N ALA A 312 -15.98 10.46 1.97
CA ALA A 312 -15.57 11.79 2.38
C ALA A 312 -16.03 12.08 3.82
N GLY A 313 -15.25 12.84 4.55
CA GLY A 313 -15.60 13.31 5.88
C GLY A 313 -15.39 12.32 7.03
N VAL A 314 -14.90 11.11 6.75
CA VAL A 314 -14.40 10.13 7.74
C VAL A 314 -12.97 9.75 7.37
N ASN A 315 -12.26 9.03 8.25
CA ASN A 315 -10.90 8.58 7.99
C ASN A 315 -10.79 7.76 6.71
N GLY A 316 -9.65 7.86 6.04
CA GLY A 316 -9.28 6.98 4.94
C GLY A 316 -8.52 5.74 5.41
N SER A 317 -8.24 4.83 4.50
CA SER A 317 -7.50 3.60 4.75
C SER A 317 -6.11 3.64 4.12
N GLY A 318 -5.12 3.27 4.90
CA GLY A 318 -3.75 3.07 4.46
C GLY A 318 -3.25 1.67 4.80
N LYS A 319 -1.94 1.50 4.75
CA LYS A 319 -1.24 0.41 5.41
C LYS A 319 0.09 0.92 5.95
N HIS A 320 0.31 0.71 7.23
CA HIS A 320 1.59 1.07 7.82
C HIS A 320 2.62 0.02 7.44
N ASN A 321 3.69 0.44 6.78
CA ASN A 321 4.79 -0.45 6.40
C ASN A 321 5.87 -0.39 7.48
N ASN A 322 5.87 -1.38 8.36
CA ASN A 322 6.91 -1.55 9.39
C ASN A 322 8.15 -2.14 8.74
N TRP A 323 9.27 -1.41 8.76
CA TRP A 323 10.51 -1.79 8.10
C TRP A 323 11.67 -1.89 9.08
N SER A 324 12.48 -2.94 8.96
CA SER A 324 13.68 -3.15 9.75
C SER A 324 14.73 -3.94 8.97
N LEU A 325 15.94 -4.09 9.56
CA LEU A 325 17.03 -4.87 9.02
C LEU A 325 17.42 -5.96 10.00
N SER A 326 17.64 -7.18 9.53
CA SER A 326 18.16 -8.26 10.38
C SER A 326 19.24 -9.07 9.69
N THR A 327 20.15 -9.61 10.50
CA THR A 327 21.13 -10.61 10.06
C THR A 327 20.43 -11.96 9.83
N ASP A 328 21.08 -12.86 9.08
CA ASP A 328 20.64 -14.25 8.91
C ASP A 328 20.67 -15.06 10.22
N ARG A 329 21.25 -14.50 11.29
CA ARG A 329 21.22 -15.04 12.66
C ARG A 329 20.10 -14.50 13.53
N GLY A 330 19.26 -13.60 12.97
CA GLY A 330 18.09 -13.03 13.63
C GLY A 330 18.36 -11.79 14.47
N GLU A 331 19.56 -11.20 14.42
CA GLU A 331 19.87 -9.94 15.08
C GLU A 331 19.26 -8.76 14.30
N ASN A 332 18.48 -7.93 15.00
CA ASN A 332 17.89 -6.72 14.40
C ASN A 332 18.85 -5.53 14.54
N LEU A 333 19.30 -4.99 13.40
CA LEU A 333 20.28 -3.90 13.35
C LEU A 333 19.70 -2.54 13.80
N LEU A 334 18.40 -2.43 13.93
CA LEU A 334 17.69 -1.26 14.45
C LEU A 334 17.30 -1.44 15.93
N ASN A 335 17.79 -2.49 16.59
CA ASN A 335 17.60 -2.63 18.03
C ASN A 335 18.60 -1.75 18.79
N PRO A 336 18.12 -0.72 19.54
CA PRO A 336 19.01 0.17 20.29
C PRO A 336 19.75 -0.53 21.44
N GLY A 337 19.21 -1.65 21.94
CA GLY A 337 19.73 -2.30 23.14
C GLY A 337 19.32 -1.57 24.43
N ASP A 338 20.01 -1.91 25.53
CA ASP A 338 19.76 -1.31 26.84
C ASP A 338 20.44 0.05 27.02
N THR A 339 21.52 0.32 26.31
CA THR A 339 22.32 1.55 26.28
C THR A 339 22.47 2.05 24.85
N PRO A 340 21.42 2.68 24.27
CA PRO A 340 21.42 3.14 22.87
C PRO A 340 22.57 4.11 22.57
N GLU A 341 22.94 4.95 23.53
CA GLU A 341 24.03 5.93 23.44
C GLU A 341 25.42 5.31 23.27
N GLU A 342 25.61 4.07 23.73
CA GLU A 342 26.86 3.32 23.60
C GLU A 342 26.86 2.39 22.38
N ASN A 343 25.70 2.16 21.75
CA ASN A 343 25.56 1.26 20.61
C ASN A 343 25.90 1.97 19.29
N ALA A 344 27.18 2.09 19.01
CA ALA A 344 27.69 2.79 17.83
C ALA A 344 27.21 2.19 16.50
N GLN A 345 27.02 0.86 16.43
CA GLN A 345 26.49 0.20 15.24
C GLN A 345 25.02 0.60 14.98
N PHE A 346 24.19 0.58 16.02
CA PHE A 346 22.80 1.06 15.94
C PHE A 346 22.76 2.53 15.52
N LEU A 347 23.56 3.40 16.14
CA LEU A 347 23.60 4.83 15.82
C LEU A 347 24.03 5.08 14.37
N LEU A 348 24.99 4.32 13.85
CA LEU A 348 25.40 4.42 12.44
C LEU A 348 24.26 4.02 11.50
N ILE A 349 23.57 2.91 11.75
CA ILE A 349 22.43 2.46 10.94
C ILE A 349 21.27 3.45 11.03
N LEU A 350 20.95 3.93 12.23
CA LEU A 350 19.91 4.94 12.45
C LEU A 350 20.20 6.22 11.64
N THR A 351 21.42 6.75 11.74
CA THR A 351 21.80 7.96 10.99
C THR A 351 21.82 7.74 9.48
N ALA A 352 22.15 6.54 9.03
CA ALA A 352 22.06 6.19 7.62
C ALA A 352 20.61 6.20 7.11
N VAL A 353 19.66 5.72 7.92
CA VAL A 353 18.23 5.80 7.57
C VAL A 353 17.76 7.26 7.55
N LEU A 354 18.13 8.07 8.55
CA LEU A 354 17.79 9.50 8.59
C LEU A 354 18.29 10.24 7.35
N GLN A 355 19.53 10.02 6.98
CA GLN A 355 20.15 10.61 5.79
C GLN A 355 19.43 10.14 4.51
N ALA A 356 19.13 8.84 4.40
CA ALA A 356 18.43 8.28 3.26
C ALA A 356 17.03 8.90 3.09
N VAL A 357 16.28 9.06 4.18
CA VAL A 357 14.95 9.68 4.16
C VAL A 357 15.04 11.15 3.82
N ASP A 358 16.02 11.89 4.35
CA ASP A 358 16.19 13.30 4.05
C ASP A 358 16.59 13.56 2.59
N GLU A 359 17.55 12.81 2.06
CA GLU A 359 18.05 12.99 0.69
C GLU A 359 17.03 12.53 -0.37
N TYR A 360 16.22 11.51 -0.08
CA TYR A 360 15.31 10.87 -1.02
C TYR A 360 13.83 10.95 -0.59
N GLN A 361 13.46 11.99 0.16
CA GLN A 361 12.09 12.27 0.56
C GLN A 361 11.12 12.35 -0.62
N ASP A 362 11.57 12.89 -1.75
CA ASP A 362 10.84 12.93 -3.01
C ASP A 362 10.49 11.53 -3.52
N LEU A 363 11.45 10.61 -3.54
CA LEU A 363 11.23 9.22 -3.96
C LEU A 363 10.27 8.49 -3.01
N LEU A 364 10.37 8.71 -1.70
CA LEU A 364 9.44 8.11 -0.73
C LEU A 364 8.01 8.63 -0.96
N ARG A 365 7.82 9.91 -1.30
CA ARG A 365 6.52 10.45 -1.70
C ARG A 365 6.03 9.82 -3.02
N ILE A 366 6.92 9.62 -4.00
CA ILE A 366 6.60 8.97 -5.27
C ILE A 366 6.17 7.52 -5.06
N SER A 367 6.79 6.80 -4.13
CA SER A 367 6.46 5.39 -3.85
C SER A 367 5.02 5.15 -3.41
N VAL A 368 4.32 6.20 -3.01
CA VAL A 368 2.93 6.18 -2.55
C VAL A 368 2.00 7.02 -3.43
N ALA A 369 2.47 7.40 -4.63
CA ALA A 369 1.70 8.17 -5.60
C ALA A 369 0.52 7.35 -6.16
N GLY A 370 -0.62 8.01 -6.34
CA GLY A 370 -1.84 7.44 -6.91
C GLY A 370 -3.03 8.39 -6.67
N ALA A 371 -3.97 8.45 -7.60
CA ALA A 371 -5.11 9.34 -7.51
C ALA A 371 -5.92 9.08 -6.22
N SER A 372 -6.13 7.81 -5.88
CA SER A 372 -6.84 7.38 -4.68
C SER A 372 -6.16 7.83 -3.38
N ASN A 373 -4.82 7.69 -3.29
CA ASN A 373 -4.06 8.07 -2.10
C ASN A 373 -3.88 9.59 -1.96
N ASP A 374 -3.92 10.34 -3.05
CA ASP A 374 -3.92 11.81 -3.02
C ASP A 374 -5.17 12.36 -2.31
N HIS A 375 -6.30 11.64 -2.33
CA HIS A 375 -7.51 11.97 -1.55
C HIS A 375 -7.36 11.70 -0.05
N ARG A 376 -6.45 10.82 0.34
CA ARG A 376 -6.22 10.43 1.75
C ARG A 376 -5.16 11.30 2.42
N LEU A 377 -4.01 11.53 1.77
CA LEU A 377 -2.85 12.19 2.37
C LEU A 377 -3.17 13.64 2.80
N GLY A 378 -2.76 13.98 4.03
CA GLY A 378 -3.01 15.29 4.64
C GLY A 378 -4.42 15.48 5.15
N GLY A 379 -5.27 14.46 5.10
CA GLY A 379 -6.60 14.44 5.71
C GLY A 379 -6.58 13.99 7.18
N SER A 380 -7.76 13.73 7.75
CA SER A 380 -7.90 13.24 9.12
C SER A 380 -7.18 11.89 9.29
N GLU A 381 -6.29 11.81 10.26
CA GLU A 381 -5.45 10.64 10.61
C GLU A 381 -4.56 10.08 9.48
N ALA A 382 -4.39 10.81 8.40
CA ALA A 382 -3.41 10.49 7.37
C ALA A 382 -2.23 11.48 7.44
N PRO A 383 -0.97 11.00 7.27
CA PRO A 383 0.18 11.89 7.33
C PRO A 383 0.12 12.94 6.21
N PRO A 384 0.72 14.14 6.44
CA PRO A 384 0.85 15.14 5.40
C PRO A 384 1.78 14.65 4.29
N ALA A 385 1.71 15.28 3.12
CA ALA A 385 2.61 14.99 1.99
C ALA A 385 4.07 15.43 2.21
N ILE A 386 4.43 15.82 3.43
CA ILE A 386 5.77 16.25 3.85
C ILE A 386 6.41 15.11 4.62
N LEU A 387 7.51 14.58 4.12
CA LEU A 387 8.29 13.58 4.85
C LEU A 387 8.99 14.23 6.05
N SER A 388 8.81 13.62 7.22
CA SER A 388 9.56 13.92 8.44
C SER A 388 9.70 12.65 9.26
N VAL A 389 10.72 12.59 10.10
CA VAL A 389 11.02 11.42 10.94
C VAL A 389 10.74 11.76 12.40
N PHE A 390 9.91 10.96 13.02
CA PHE A 390 9.70 10.96 14.47
C PHE A 390 10.65 9.97 15.14
N LEU A 391 11.39 10.42 16.15
CA LEU A 391 12.34 9.57 16.90
C LEU A 391 11.96 9.41 18.39
N GLY A 392 11.10 10.27 18.91
CA GLY A 392 10.84 10.38 20.33
C GLY A 392 11.94 11.12 21.09
N ASP A 393 11.67 11.39 22.37
CA ASP A 393 12.54 12.25 23.19
C ASP A 393 13.89 11.62 23.51
N GLU A 394 13.93 10.30 23.80
CA GLU A 394 15.14 9.58 24.17
C GLU A 394 16.17 9.58 23.03
N ILE A 395 15.80 9.08 21.84
CA ILE A 395 16.71 9.03 20.71
C ILE A 395 17.10 10.45 20.25
N THR A 396 16.17 11.40 20.26
CA THR A 396 16.48 12.80 19.94
C THR A 396 17.49 13.38 20.92
N GLY A 397 17.34 13.14 22.22
CA GLY A 397 18.29 13.58 23.24
C GLY A 397 19.68 12.98 23.08
N ILE A 398 19.77 11.71 22.70
CA ILE A 398 21.04 11.05 22.39
C ILE A 398 21.73 11.71 21.18
N LEU A 399 20.98 11.94 20.07
CA LEU A 399 21.52 12.62 18.90
C LEU A 399 21.96 14.06 19.22
N ASP A 400 21.22 14.79 20.08
CA ASP A 400 21.59 16.12 20.54
C ASP A 400 22.89 16.10 21.35
N SER A 401 23.09 15.11 22.21
CA SER A 401 24.31 14.97 23.01
C SER A 401 25.53 14.69 22.13
N ILE A 402 25.38 13.81 21.11
CA ILE A 402 26.44 13.51 20.15
C ILE A 402 26.81 14.76 19.34
N GLU A 403 25.82 15.49 18.83
CA GLU A 403 26.06 16.72 18.06
C GLU A 403 26.80 17.78 18.85
N ASN A 404 26.40 17.99 20.11
CA ASN A 404 26.95 19.01 20.98
C ASN A 404 28.24 18.57 21.74
N GLY A 405 28.58 17.27 21.68
CA GLY A 405 29.70 16.71 22.43
C GLY A 405 29.51 16.74 23.95
N THR A 406 28.25 16.60 24.40
CA THR A 406 27.87 16.56 25.81
C THR A 406 27.49 15.14 26.21
N PRO A 407 27.76 14.72 27.47
CA PRO A 407 27.29 13.40 27.94
C PRO A 407 25.75 13.35 27.90
N TYR A 408 25.22 12.21 27.49
CA TYR A 408 23.78 11.93 27.61
C TYR A 408 23.50 11.41 29.03
N GLU A 409 22.59 12.06 29.74
CA GLU A 409 22.09 11.58 31.01
C GLU A 409 20.78 10.84 30.76
N SER A 410 20.82 9.51 30.85
CA SER A 410 19.60 8.71 30.71
C SER A 410 18.65 9.01 31.87
N GLY A 411 17.42 9.41 31.56
CA GLY A 411 16.37 9.56 32.57
C GLY A 411 16.05 8.22 33.24
N GLU A 412 15.75 8.23 34.56
CA GLU A 412 15.25 7.01 35.23
C GLU A 412 14.05 6.44 34.46
N LYS A 413 14.11 5.14 34.11
CA LYS A 413 12.96 4.44 33.50
C LYS A 413 11.77 4.50 34.46
N VAL A 414 10.85 5.41 34.20
CA VAL A 414 9.66 5.65 35.05
C VAL A 414 8.77 4.41 35.00
N GLN A 415 8.51 3.81 36.17
CA GLN A 415 7.51 2.75 36.24
C GLN A 415 6.10 3.34 36.17
N PHE A 416 5.31 2.79 35.25
CA PHE A 416 3.90 3.16 35.16
C PHE A 416 3.13 2.62 36.37
N LYS A 417 2.56 3.53 37.15
CA LYS A 417 1.75 3.22 38.32
C LYS A 417 0.31 3.65 38.06
N VAL A 418 -0.57 2.69 37.82
CA VAL A 418 -2.00 2.98 37.62
C VAL A 418 -2.73 3.35 38.89
N GLY A 419 -2.06 3.30 40.07
CA GLY A 419 -2.64 3.70 41.35
C GLY A 419 -3.58 2.66 41.97
N VAL A 420 -3.71 1.48 41.39
CA VAL A 420 -4.54 0.37 41.87
C VAL A 420 -3.66 -0.78 42.31
N HIS A 421 -3.86 -1.29 43.54
CA HIS A 421 -2.99 -2.30 44.17
C HIS A 421 -2.93 -3.65 43.40
N VAL A 422 -3.99 -4.03 42.69
CA VAL A 422 -4.10 -5.32 41.99
C VAL A 422 -3.52 -5.30 40.58
N LEU A 423 -3.16 -4.12 40.06
CA LEU A 423 -2.61 -4.03 38.70
C LEU A 423 -1.09 -4.18 38.71
N PRO A 424 -0.56 -4.95 37.75
CA PRO A 424 0.90 -5.12 37.62
C PRO A 424 1.58 -3.78 37.31
N ARG A 425 2.79 -3.62 37.86
CA ARG A 425 3.67 -2.51 37.51
C ARG A 425 4.49 -2.92 36.29
N PHE A 426 4.60 -2.04 35.31
CA PHE A 426 5.45 -2.25 34.14
C PHE A 426 6.24 -0.97 33.82
N PRO A 427 7.42 -1.09 33.19
CA PRO A 427 8.16 0.09 32.76
C PRO A 427 7.33 0.87 31.74
N LYS A 428 7.32 2.20 31.88
CA LYS A 428 6.75 3.07 30.84
C LYS A 428 7.61 2.94 29.58
N ASP A 429 6.97 2.67 28.45
CA ASP A 429 7.64 2.74 27.15
C ASP A 429 8.09 4.19 26.92
N THR A 430 9.33 4.41 26.56
CA THR A 430 9.91 5.73 26.29
C THR A 430 9.60 6.21 24.87
N SER A 431 9.17 5.31 23.99
CA SER A 431 8.74 5.62 22.64
C SER A 431 7.23 5.86 22.59
N ASP A 432 6.81 7.12 22.44
CA ASP A 432 5.43 7.43 22.07
C ASP A 432 5.26 7.29 20.55
N ARG A 433 4.06 6.88 20.11
CA ARG A 433 3.70 6.82 18.69
C ARG A 433 3.09 8.15 18.26
N ASN A 434 3.84 9.00 17.56
CA ASN A 434 3.28 10.21 16.98
C ASN A 434 2.43 9.84 15.75
N ARG A 435 1.11 9.81 15.88
CA ARG A 435 0.16 9.48 14.82
C ARG A 435 0.24 10.40 13.60
N THR A 436 0.78 11.60 13.76
CA THR A 436 0.88 12.60 12.71
C THR A 436 2.16 12.50 11.88
N SER A 437 3.12 11.67 12.31
CA SER A 437 4.38 11.49 11.61
C SER A 437 4.25 10.51 10.44
N PRO A 438 4.71 10.86 9.23
CA PRO A 438 4.71 9.94 8.08
C PRO A 438 5.75 8.82 8.20
N PHE A 439 6.81 9.02 8.99
CA PHE A 439 7.87 8.05 9.19
C PHE A 439 8.33 8.09 10.66
N ALA A 440 8.08 7.03 11.41
CA ALA A 440 8.30 7.00 12.85
C ALA A 440 9.22 5.83 13.25
N PHE A 441 10.19 6.11 14.12
CA PHE A 441 10.95 5.06 14.80
C PHE A 441 10.16 4.54 16.00
N THR A 442 9.87 3.24 16.03
CA THR A 442 9.01 2.59 17.02
C THR A 442 9.77 1.52 17.80
N GLY A 443 10.93 1.90 18.35
CA GLY A 443 11.74 1.10 19.25
C GLY A 443 12.78 0.20 18.57
N ASN A 444 12.46 -0.51 17.52
CA ASN A 444 13.41 -1.37 16.77
C ASN A 444 13.10 -1.49 15.27
N LYS A 445 12.28 -0.59 14.77
CA LYS A 445 11.84 -0.54 13.37
C LYS A 445 11.38 0.86 13.02
N PHE A 446 11.29 1.15 11.74
CA PHE A 446 10.62 2.34 11.23
C PHE A 446 9.26 1.97 10.66
N GLU A 447 8.28 2.80 10.93
CA GLU A 447 6.92 2.68 10.44
C GLU A 447 6.65 3.77 9.40
N PHE A 448 6.49 3.37 8.13
CA PHE A 448 6.15 4.28 7.03
C PHE A 448 4.64 4.24 6.79
N ARG A 449 3.94 5.35 7.09
CA ARG A 449 2.47 5.44 7.19
C ARG A 449 1.79 5.97 5.94
N MET A 450 2.53 6.33 4.91
CA MET A 450 1.97 6.98 3.72
C MET A 450 1.43 6.00 2.69
N VAL A 451 1.73 4.71 2.77
CA VAL A 451 1.27 3.71 1.80
C VAL A 451 -0.24 3.60 1.82
N GLY A 452 -0.87 3.65 0.65
CA GLY A 452 -2.31 3.52 0.49
C GLY A 452 -2.81 2.08 0.67
N SER A 453 -4.07 1.93 1.08
CA SER A 453 -4.68 0.62 1.35
C SER A 453 -4.70 -0.29 0.12
N SER A 454 -4.92 0.24 -1.09
CA SER A 454 -4.92 -0.53 -2.34
C SER A 454 -3.53 -0.78 -2.92
N GLN A 455 -2.51 -0.07 -2.44
CA GLN A 455 -1.16 -0.10 -3.00
C GLN A 455 -0.37 -1.33 -2.55
N SER A 456 0.60 -1.77 -3.34
CA SER A 456 1.62 -2.72 -2.91
C SER A 456 2.63 -2.06 -1.99
N ILE A 457 3.14 -2.77 -1.00
CA ILE A 457 4.26 -2.30 -0.18
C ILE A 457 5.61 -2.37 -0.92
N SER A 458 5.65 -2.97 -2.10
CA SER A 458 6.90 -3.16 -2.85
C SER A 458 7.58 -1.85 -3.19
N GLU A 459 6.84 -0.84 -3.69
CA GLU A 459 7.42 0.45 -4.09
C GLU A 459 8.11 1.17 -2.93
N ALA A 460 7.44 1.25 -1.78
CA ALA A 460 8.01 1.89 -0.59
C ALA A 460 9.30 1.18 -0.15
N ASN A 461 9.29 -0.15 -0.16
CA ASN A 461 10.45 -0.94 0.24
C ASN A 461 11.59 -0.91 -0.79
N ILE A 462 11.30 -0.82 -2.10
CA ILE A 462 12.30 -0.60 -3.15
C ILE A 462 13.08 0.69 -2.86
N ILE A 463 12.34 1.77 -2.58
CA ILE A 463 12.95 3.08 -2.31
C ILE A 463 13.76 3.06 -1.02
N LEU A 464 13.18 2.58 0.09
CA LEU A 464 13.87 2.50 1.39
C LEU A 464 15.15 1.68 1.28
N ASN A 465 15.07 0.47 0.74
CA ASN A 465 16.22 -0.40 0.61
C ASN A 465 17.33 0.23 -0.24
N THR A 466 16.97 0.85 -1.37
CA THR A 466 17.95 1.45 -2.31
C THR A 466 18.60 2.69 -1.72
N ALA A 467 17.81 3.57 -1.09
CA ALA A 467 18.31 4.80 -0.48
C ALA A 467 19.24 4.48 0.70
N VAL A 468 18.85 3.56 1.57
CA VAL A 468 19.68 3.13 2.70
C VAL A 468 20.94 2.43 2.21
N ALA A 469 20.84 1.57 1.18
CA ALA A 469 22.01 0.93 0.57
C ALA A 469 23.04 1.95 0.05
N ASP A 470 22.58 3.01 -0.62
CA ASP A 470 23.48 4.06 -1.15
C ASP A 470 24.18 4.83 -0.02
N VAL A 471 23.47 5.14 1.05
CA VAL A 471 24.08 5.81 2.22
C VAL A 471 25.08 4.89 2.91
N LEU A 472 24.72 3.62 3.18
CA LEU A 472 25.64 2.64 3.76
C LEU A 472 26.88 2.41 2.91
N ARG A 473 26.73 2.43 1.57
CA ARG A 473 27.87 2.37 0.66
C ARG A 473 28.83 3.54 0.89
N ARG A 474 28.31 4.78 0.95
CA ARG A 474 29.13 5.99 1.20
C ARG A 474 29.82 5.92 2.56
N TYR A 475 29.11 5.44 3.59
CA TYR A 475 29.69 5.26 4.91
C TYR A 475 30.78 4.19 4.91
N ALA A 476 30.56 3.06 4.24
CA ALA A 476 31.57 2.03 4.10
C ALA A 476 32.80 2.53 3.33
N ASP A 477 32.59 3.24 2.20
CA ASP A 477 33.68 3.80 1.39
C ASP A 477 34.54 4.78 2.20
N GLU A 478 33.95 5.53 3.15
CA GLU A 478 34.67 6.47 4.01
C GLU A 478 35.40 5.79 5.17
N LEU A 479 34.78 4.77 5.76
CA LEU A 479 35.33 4.09 6.95
C LEU A 479 36.32 2.98 6.63
N GLU A 480 36.25 2.38 5.44
CA GLU A 480 37.17 1.33 5.02
C GLU A 480 38.60 1.87 4.87
N GLY A 481 39.56 1.24 5.54
CA GLY A 481 40.96 1.59 5.48
C GLY A 481 41.39 2.80 6.32
N THR A 482 40.52 3.35 7.16
CA THR A 482 40.89 4.38 8.12
C THR A 482 41.80 3.81 9.21
N ALA A 483 42.82 4.59 9.62
CA ALA A 483 43.74 4.17 10.65
C ALA A 483 43.14 4.17 12.06
N ASP A 484 42.20 5.07 12.32
CA ASP A 484 41.46 5.23 13.58
C ASP A 484 39.95 5.13 13.27
N PHE A 485 39.43 3.93 13.32
CA PHE A 485 38.03 3.64 13.00
C PHE A 485 37.08 4.31 13.98
N GLU A 486 37.36 4.30 15.28
CA GLU A 486 36.46 4.84 16.30
C GLU A 486 36.30 6.34 16.14
N SER A 487 37.39 7.07 15.92
CA SER A 487 37.35 8.51 15.70
C SER A 487 36.61 8.86 14.38
N ALA A 488 36.91 8.13 13.30
CA ALA A 488 36.25 8.35 12.01
C ALA A 488 34.76 8.07 12.07
N LEU A 489 34.36 7.00 12.76
CA LEU A 489 32.96 6.63 12.99
C LEU A 489 32.22 7.72 13.77
N HIS A 490 32.80 8.22 14.86
CA HIS A 490 32.21 9.28 15.67
C HIS A 490 31.99 10.56 14.86
N GLU A 491 33.00 10.98 14.12
CA GLU A 491 32.91 12.19 13.27
C GLU A 491 31.90 12.03 12.12
N LEU A 492 31.81 10.83 11.53
CA LEU A 492 30.81 10.51 10.49
C LEU A 492 29.40 10.62 11.06
N ILE A 493 29.12 9.97 12.19
CA ILE A 493 27.80 10.02 12.85
C ILE A 493 27.43 11.46 13.19
N LYS A 494 28.34 12.20 13.84
CA LYS A 494 28.14 13.59 14.25
C LYS A 494 27.86 14.52 13.05
N ARG A 495 28.62 14.36 11.97
CA ARG A 495 28.41 15.12 10.73
C ARG A 495 27.06 14.79 10.10
N SER A 496 26.71 13.52 9.96
CA SER A 496 25.44 13.07 9.39
C SER A 496 24.25 13.59 10.18
N ILE A 497 24.29 13.55 11.51
CA ILE A 497 23.24 14.12 12.37
C ILE A 497 23.06 15.61 12.05
N ARG A 498 24.14 16.38 12.01
CA ARG A 498 24.09 17.83 11.77
C ARG A 498 23.53 18.18 10.40
N GLU A 499 23.93 17.47 9.36
CA GLU A 499 23.54 17.74 7.98
C GLU A 499 22.06 17.35 7.70
N HIS A 500 21.57 16.28 8.35
CA HIS A 500 20.24 15.73 8.08
C HIS A 500 19.23 15.94 9.20
N ARG A 501 19.56 16.71 10.22
CA ARG A 501 18.69 17.04 11.34
C ARG A 501 17.35 17.67 10.90
N ARG A 502 17.33 18.36 9.78
CA ARG A 502 16.15 19.04 9.25
C ARG A 502 14.96 18.13 9.04
N ILE A 503 15.16 16.80 8.83
CA ILE A 503 14.10 15.83 8.62
C ILE A 503 13.42 15.38 9.94
N ILE A 504 14.09 15.57 11.10
CA ILE A 504 13.57 15.15 12.40
C ILE A 504 12.50 16.13 12.88
N PHE A 505 11.31 15.59 13.19
CA PHE A 505 10.21 16.36 13.73
C PHE A 505 9.36 15.52 14.67
N ASN A 506 9.33 15.91 15.95
CA ASN A 506 8.57 15.21 16.99
C ASN A 506 7.23 15.90 17.34
N GLY A 507 6.89 16.98 16.63
CA GLY A 507 5.67 17.75 16.86
C GLY A 507 4.45 17.25 16.11
N ASN A 508 3.38 18.05 16.13
CA ASN A 508 2.13 17.75 15.43
C ASN A 508 2.24 18.08 13.92
N GLY A 509 2.29 17.06 13.09
CA GLY A 509 2.41 17.16 11.63
C GLY A 509 1.16 17.73 10.92
N TYR A 510 0.00 17.78 11.59
CA TYR A 510 -1.24 18.30 11.01
C TYR A 510 -1.36 19.84 11.10
N GLU A 511 -0.49 20.49 11.86
CA GLU A 511 -0.57 21.94 12.05
C GLU A 511 -0.03 22.71 10.84
N GLU A 512 -0.71 23.80 10.46
CA GLU A 512 -0.25 24.76 9.46
C GLU A 512 1.14 25.35 9.79
N ALA A 513 1.47 25.43 11.07
CA ALA A 513 2.80 25.86 11.55
C ALA A 513 3.88 24.90 11.05
N TRP A 514 3.61 23.59 11.00
CA TRP A 514 4.54 22.60 10.46
C TRP A 514 4.77 22.80 8.95
N VAL A 515 3.73 23.05 8.19
CA VAL A 515 3.86 23.28 6.73
C VAL A 515 4.80 24.44 6.45
N ARG A 516 4.68 25.54 7.22
CA ARG A 516 5.59 26.70 7.09
C ARG A 516 7.02 26.39 7.55
N GLU A 517 7.16 25.65 8.64
CA GLU A 517 8.47 25.24 9.16
C GLU A 517 9.17 24.25 8.21
N ALA A 518 8.47 23.30 7.66
CA ALA A 518 8.99 22.36 6.67
C ALA A 518 9.51 23.07 5.41
N ALA A 519 8.77 24.05 4.93
CA ALA A 519 9.21 24.90 3.81
C ALA A 519 10.49 25.67 4.17
N ARG A 520 10.59 26.23 5.38
CA ARG A 520 11.80 26.90 5.87
C ARG A 520 13.01 25.97 5.96
N ARG A 521 12.77 24.68 6.31
CA ARG A 521 13.80 23.63 6.34
C ARG A 521 14.18 23.10 4.96
N GLY A 522 13.46 23.50 3.89
CA GLY A 522 13.66 23.02 2.53
C GLY A 522 13.18 21.58 2.31
N LEU A 523 12.18 21.14 3.06
CA LEU A 523 11.54 19.83 2.86
C LEU A 523 10.52 19.90 1.72
N CYS A 524 10.41 18.80 0.96
CA CYS A 524 9.45 18.68 -0.14
C CYS A 524 8.01 18.60 0.38
N ASN A 525 7.07 19.23 -0.34
CA ASN A 525 5.64 19.13 -0.08
C ASN A 525 4.89 18.89 -1.40
N TYR A 526 4.99 17.69 -1.94
CA TYR A 526 4.30 17.29 -3.16
C TYR A 526 2.90 16.75 -2.83
N ARG A 527 1.90 17.61 -2.93
CA ARG A 527 0.52 17.31 -2.50
C ARG A 527 -0.19 16.30 -3.39
N SER A 528 0.18 16.22 -4.65
CA SER A 528 -0.47 15.34 -5.63
C SER A 528 0.53 14.48 -6.40
N THR A 529 0.02 13.41 -6.97
CA THR A 529 0.77 12.51 -7.85
C THR A 529 1.41 13.24 -9.02
N PRO A 530 0.74 14.15 -9.74
CA PRO A 530 1.38 14.94 -10.79
C PRO A 530 2.51 15.84 -10.30
N ASP A 531 2.49 16.28 -9.04
CA ASP A 531 3.57 17.11 -8.48
C ASP A 531 4.84 16.30 -8.21
N CYS A 532 4.71 15.03 -7.82
CA CYS A 532 5.87 14.23 -7.38
C CYS A 532 6.45 13.32 -8.48
N VAL A 533 5.62 12.66 -9.28
CA VAL A 533 6.08 11.59 -10.18
C VAL A 533 7.12 12.02 -11.21
N PRO A 534 7.09 13.24 -11.81
CA PRO A 534 8.14 13.70 -12.72
C PRO A 534 9.54 13.70 -12.09
N HIS A 535 9.66 13.90 -10.78
CA HIS A 535 10.93 13.89 -10.05
C HIS A 535 11.58 12.51 -9.98
N LEU A 536 10.88 11.43 -10.35
CA LEU A 536 11.48 10.11 -10.52
C LEU A 536 12.66 10.15 -11.53
N LEU A 537 12.58 11.04 -12.50
CA LEU A 537 13.57 11.19 -13.57
C LEU A 537 14.67 12.23 -13.26
N ASP A 538 14.65 12.86 -12.09
CA ASP A 538 15.69 13.78 -11.68
C ASP A 538 17.06 13.09 -11.66
N ALA A 539 18.10 13.77 -12.09
CA ALA A 539 19.44 13.19 -12.23
C ALA A 539 19.96 12.52 -10.94
N LYS A 540 19.63 13.10 -9.78
CA LYS A 540 19.95 12.53 -8.46
C LYS A 540 19.31 11.13 -8.29
N ASN A 541 18.04 11.02 -8.62
CA ASN A 541 17.24 9.83 -8.44
C ASN A 541 17.60 8.74 -9.47
N ALA A 542 17.77 9.13 -10.73
CA ALA A 542 18.22 8.22 -11.78
C ALA A 542 19.60 7.61 -11.46
N GLU A 543 20.52 8.43 -10.94
CA GLU A 543 21.86 7.98 -10.54
C GLU A 543 21.83 7.04 -9.33
N LEU A 544 20.95 7.27 -8.36
CA LEU A 544 20.70 6.36 -7.23
C LEU A 544 20.41 4.94 -7.73
N PHE A 545 19.40 4.82 -8.59
CA PHE A 545 18.96 3.52 -9.09
C PHE A 545 19.97 2.87 -10.02
N ARG A 546 20.62 3.64 -10.89
CA ARG A 546 21.66 3.15 -11.79
C ARG A 546 22.84 2.58 -11.01
N ARG A 547 23.32 3.29 -10.00
CA ARG A 547 24.46 2.89 -9.17
C ARG A 547 24.20 1.61 -8.39
N ASN A 548 22.99 1.47 -7.85
CA ASN A 548 22.56 0.30 -7.10
C ASN A 548 21.97 -0.81 -7.98
N ARG A 549 21.91 -0.62 -9.31
CA ARG A 549 21.39 -1.58 -10.29
C ARG A 549 19.95 -2.02 -10.04
N VAL A 550 19.14 -1.13 -9.50
CA VAL A 550 17.73 -1.41 -9.17
C VAL A 550 16.82 -1.14 -10.37
N PHE A 551 16.99 0.03 -10.99
CA PHE A 551 16.31 0.39 -12.24
C PHE A 551 17.30 0.87 -13.28
N SER A 552 17.04 0.52 -14.55
CA SER A 552 17.62 1.19 -15.71
C SER A 552 16.90 2.51 -15.96
N GLU A 553 17.51 3.40 -16.75
CA GLU A 553 16.87 4.66 -17.15
C GLU A 553 15.57 4.41 -17.94
N THR A 554 15.56 3.38 -18.78
CA THR A 554 14.39 2.96 -19.54
C THR A 554 13.26 2.48 -18.64
N GLU A 555 13.57 1.67 -17.62
CA GLU A 555 12.59 1.23 -16.62
C GLU A 555 12.01 2.39 -15.81
N LEU A 556 12.82 3.41 -15.44
CA LEU A 556 12.34 4.60 -14.73
C LEU A 556 11.38 5.43 -15.59
N ARG A 557 11.73 5.69 -16.86
CA ARG A 557 10.86 6.41 -17.80
C ARG A 557 9.52 5.72 -17.98
N ALA A 558 9.55 4.41 -18.17
CA ALA A 558 8.34 3.62 -18.32
C ALA A 558 7.44 3.68 -17.07
N ARG A 559 8.03 3.60 -15.86
CA ARG A 559 7.26 3.70 -14.61
C ARG A 559 6.64 5.08 -14.42
N CYS A 560 7.38 6.13 -14.72
CA CYS A 560 6.85 7.49 -14.69
C CYS A 560 5.62 7.64 -15.60
N GLU A 561 5.74 7.18 -16.84
CA GLU A 561 4.65 7.21 -17.82
C GLU A 561 3.44 6.36 -17.39
N ILE A 562 3.68 5.14 -16.87
CA ILE A 562 2.60 4.24 -16.41
C ILE A 562 1.83 4.87 -15.25
N VAL A 563 2.51 5.46 -14.27
CA VAL A 563 1.85 6.05 -13.10
C VAL A 563 1.00 7.27 -13.49
N LEU A 564 1.52 8.15 -14.35
CA LEU A 564 0.79 9.31 -14.84
C LEU A 564 -0.40 8.95 -15.74
N ASP A 565 -0.22 7.98 -16.63
CA ASP A 565 -1.29 7.46 -17.49
C ASP A 565 -2.40 6.81 -16.65
N HIS A 566 -2.03 6.04 -15.63
CA HIS A 566 -2.99 5.42 -14.70
C HIS A 566 -3.77 6.48 -13.92
N TYR A 567 -3.09 7.50 -13.39
CA TYR A 567 -3.71 8.63 -12.72
C TYR A 567 -4.77 9.31 -13.60
N ALA A 568 -4.41 9.63 -14.86
CA ALA A 568 -5.34 10.28 -15.78
C ALA A 568 -6.56 9.39 -16.09
N LYS A 569 -6.35 8.07 -16.23
CA LYS A 569 -7.43 7.10 -16.49
C LYS A 569 -8.37 6.96 -15.30
N GLU A 570 -7.84 6.89 -14.07
CA GLU A 570 -8.66 6.82 -12.85
C GLU A 570 -9.55 8.07 -12.71
N VAL A 571 -8.97 9.26 -12.80
CA VAL A 571 -9.71 10.52 -12.70
C VAL A 571 -10.77 10.63 -13.83
N ARG A 572 -10.43 10.18 -15.05
CA ARG A 572 -11.37 10.13 -16.16
C ARG A 572 -12.55 9.19 -15.88
N ILE A 573 -12.28 7.98 -15.33
CA ILE A 573 -13.34 7.02 -14.97
C ILE A 573 -14.27 7.63 -13.91
N GLU A 574 -13.72 8.27 -12.90
CA GLU A 574 -14.50 8.98 -11.88
C GLU A 574 -15.41 10.07 -12.50
N ALA A 575 -14.85 10.90 -13.39
CA ALA A 575 -15.60 11.96 -14.05
C ALA A 575 -16.74 11.39 -14.92
N LEU A 576 -16.50 10.33 -15.68
CA LEU A 576 -17.53 9.67 -16.50
C LEU A 576 -18.61 9.04 -15.62
N THR A 577 -18.24 8.43 -14.51
CA THR A 577 -19.17 7.83 -13.55
C THR A 577 -20.04 8.91 -12.92
N LEU A 578 -19.46 10.04 -12.49
CA LEU A 578 -20.20 11.15 -11.94
C LEU A 578 -21.19 11.75 -12.97
N LEU A 579 -20.76 11.91 -14.22
CA LEU A 579 -21.64 12.38 -15.30
C LEU A 579 -22.82 11.43 -15.52
N ASP A 580 -22.59 10.13 -15.51
CA ASP A 580 -23.64 9.12 -15.67
C ASP A 580 -24.66 9.19 -14.52
N MET A 581 -24.18 9.22 -13.27
CA MET A 581 -25.01 9.35 -12.07
C MET A 581 -25.83 10.64 -12.06
N LEU A 582 -25.21 11.77 -12.39
CA LEU A 582 -25.92 13.05 -12.41
C LEU A 582 -27.02 13.08 -13.46
N ARG A 583 -26.75 12.62 -14.68
CA ARG A 583 -27.68 12.72 -15.81
C ARG A 583 -28.82 11.72 -15.79
N LYS A 584 -28.53 10.49 -15.35
CA LYS A 584 -29.53 9.41 -15.40
C LYS A 584 -30.35 9.31 -14.12
N ASP A 585 -29.79 9.71 -12.98
CA ASP A 585 -30.42 9.47 -11.69
C ASP A 585 -30.69 10.75 -10.90
N VAL A 586 -29.67 11.56 -10.60
CA VAL A 586 -29.81 12.72 -9.70
C VAL A 586 -30.70 13.81 -10.33
N LEU A 587 -30.37 14.29 -11.51
CA LEU A 587 -31.15 15.34 -12.17
C LEU A 587 -32.61 14.94 -12.42
N PRO A 588 -32.90 13.72 -12.93
CA PRO A 588 -34.29 13.24 -13.03
C PRO A 588 -35.01 13.13 -11.68
N ALA A 589 -34.33 12.67 -10.61
CA ALA A 589 -34.94 12.58 -9.29
C ALA A 589 -35.26 13.96 -8.71
N VAL A 590 -34.31 14.90 -8.77
CA VAL A 590 -34.53 16.30 -8.36
C VAL A 590 -35.68 16.94 -9.12
N SER A 591 -35.74 16.72 -10.43
CA SER A 591 -36.83 17.26 -11.28
C SER A 591 -38.21 16.72 -10.89
N ARG A 592 -38.31 15.39 -10.69
CA ARG A 592 -39.58 14.74 -10.25
C ARG A 592 -40.02 15.25 -8.88
N PHE A 593 -39.12 15.33 -7.91
CA PHE A 593 -39.44 15.78 -6.56
C PHE A 593 -39.81 17.27 -6.53
N THR A 594 -39.12 18.11 -7.28
CA THR A 594 -39.45 19.53 -7.46
C THR A 594 -40.85 19.71 -8.07
N GLY A 595 -41.21 18.89 -9.07
CA GLY A 595 -42.55 18.86 -9.65
C GLY A 595 -43.63 18.50 -8.62
N ALA A 596 -43.40 17.50 -7.77
CA ALA A 596 -44.30 17.09 -6.69
C ALA A 596 -44.50 18.22 -5.65
N LEU A 597 -43.41 18.89 -5.23
CA LEU A 597 -43.45 20.05 -4.34
C LEU A 597 -44.27 21.19 -4.95
N SER A 598 -44.06 21.47 -6.24
CA SER A 598 -44.77 22.54 -6.95
C SER A 598 -46.27 22.26 -7.04
N ALA A 599 -46.65 21.01 -7.32
CA ALA A 599 -48.07 20.60 -7.33
C ALA A 599 -48.70 20.73 -5.93
N THR A 600 -47.99 20.24 -4.88
CA THR A 600 -48.42 20.36 -3.49
C THR A 600 -48.57 21.82 -3.05
N ALA A 601 -47.64 22.69 -3.42
CA ALA A 601 -47.70 24.12 -3.14
C ALA A 601 -48.94 24.76 -3.80
N HIS A 602 -49.28 24.37 -5.03
CA HIS A 602 -50.43 24.89 -5.75
C HIS A 602 -51.74 24.51 -5.05
N GLU A 603 -51.89 23.25 -4.65
CA GLU A 603 -53.11 22.81 -3.95
C GLU A 603 -53.22 23.40 -2.51
N LYS A 604 -52.14 23.47 -1.75
CA LYS A 604 -52.14 24.09 -0.41
C LYS A 604 -52.48 25.58 -0.48
N LYS A 605 -52.01 26.30 -1.51
CA LYS A 605 -52.33 27.70 -1.72
C LYS A 605 -53.83 27.89 -1.92
N LYS A 606 -54.50 27.02 -2.70
CA LYS A 606 -55.95 27.08 -2.93
C LYS A 606 -56.77 26.82 -1.65
N LEU A 607 -56.34 25.85 -0.84
CA LEU A 607 -57.10 25.39 0.31
C LEU A 607 -56.80 26.19 1.59
N CYS A 608 -55.54 26.57 1.81
CA CYS A 608 -55.05 27.10 3.09
C CYS A 608 -54.40 28.48 2.97
N GLY A 609 -54.32 29.06 1.73
CA GLY A 609 -53.66 30.34 1.49
C GLY A 609 -52.16 30.28 1.29
N GLU A 610 -51.56 31.41 0.96
CA GLU A 610 -50.15 31.56 0.55
C GLU A 610 -49.14 31.13 1.62
N SER A 611 -49.41 31.40 2.89
CA SER A 611 -48.51 31.08 4.01
C SER A 611 -48.34 29.58 4.24
N ALA A 612 -49.32 28.76 3.87
CA ALA A 612 -49.31 27.32 4.08
C ALA A 612 -48.36 26.54 3.16
N CYS A 613 -47.93 27.17 2.06
CA CYS A 613 -47.05 26.53 1.06
C CYS A 613 -45.61 27.05 1.07
N ARG A 614 -45.18 27.66 2.16
CA ARG A 614 -43.83 28.23 2.29
C ARG A 614 -42.72 27.21 2.11
N TYR A 615 -42.86 26.04 2.77
CA TYR A 615 -41.87 24.94 2.67
C TYR A 615 -41.70 24.50 1.21
N GLU A 616 -42.81 24.11 0.57
CA GLU A 616 -42.78 23.56 -0.80
C GLU A 616 -42.19 24.56 -1.78
N LYS A 617 -42.56 25.83 -1.66
CA LYS A 617 -42.01 26.88 -2.55
C LYS A 617 -40.53 27.10 -2.36
N THR A 618 -40.08 27.17 -1.12
CA THR A 618 -38.67 27.40 -0.81
C THR A 618 -37.82 26.21 -1.27
N ALA A 619 -38.23 24.99 -0.94
CA ALA A 619 -37.51 23.76 -1.33
C ALA A 619 -37.52 23.59 -2.87
N ALA A 620 -38.65 23.82 -3.56
CA ALA A 620 -38.70 23.71 -5.01
C ALA A 620 -37.82 24.75 -5.73
N ALA A 621 -37.78 25.98 -5.22
CA ALA A 621 -36.94 27.03 -5.79
C ALA A 621 -35.43 26.69 -5.61
N GLU A 622 -35.05 26.23 -4.44
CA GLU A 622 -33.67 25.87 -4.14
C GLU A 622 -33.22 24.64 -4.96
N LEU A 623 -34.02 23.59 -5.02
CA LEU A 623 -33.75 22.41 -5.84
C LEU A 623 -33.66 22.72 -7.34
N SER A 624 -34.54 23.59 -7.85
CA SER A 624 -34.46 24.05 -9.24
C SER A 624 -33.16 24.79 -9.55
N ALA A 625 -32.73 25.66 -8.63
CA ALA A 625 -31.47 26.39 -8.79
C ALA A 625 -30.25 25.44 -8.75
N ARG A 626 -30.27 24.43 -7.89
CA ARG A 626 -29.21 23.38 -7.81
C ARG A 626 -29.22 22.53 -9.08
N ALA A 627 -30.38 22.10 -9.59
CA ALA A 627 -30.49 21.34 -10.82
C ALA A 627 -29.90 22.08 -12.03
N ALA A 628 -30.17 23.39 -12.16
CA ALA A 628 -29.55 24.21 -13.20
C ALA A 628 -28.02 24.23 -13.10
N LYS A 629 -27.46 24.44 -11.90
CA LYS A 629 -26.01 24.42 -11.68
C LYS A 629 -25.41 23.05 -11.95
N LEU A 630 -26.07 21.95 -11.54
CA LEU A 630 -25.63 20.59 -11.85
C LEU A 630 -25.59 20.33 -13.35
N TRP A 631 -26.58 20.80 -14.09
CA TRP A 631 -26.60 20.68 -15.54
C TRP A 631 -25.45 21.42 -16.21
N ASP A 632 -25.27 22.71 -15.88
CA ASP A 632 -24.19 23.54 -16.43
C ASP A 632 -22.79 22.97 -16.09
N GLY A 633 -22.58 22.53 -14.85
CA GLY A 633 -21.33 21.90 -14.42
C GLY A 633 -21.09 20.56 -15.10
N ALA A 634 -22.13 19.74 -15.28
CA ALA A 634 -22.00 18.48 -16.02
C ALA A 634 -21.59 18.70 -17.49
N GLU A 635 -22.11 19.73 -18.16
CA GLU A 635 -21.67 20.11 -19.52
C GLU A 635 -20.20 20.56 -19.54
N LYS A 636 -19.79 21.31 -18.53
CA LYS A 636 -18.39 21.76 -18.39
C LYS A 636 -17.45 20.58 -18.16
N LEU A 637 -17.81 19.68 -17.24
CA LEU A 637 -17.06 18.45 -16.95
C LEU A 637 -16.93 17.57 -18.20
N GLU A 638 -18.02 17.36 -18.94
CA GLU A 638 -18.00 16.57 -20.17
C GLU A 638 -17.06 17.16 -21.23
N LYS A 639 -17.05 18.48 -21.39
CA LYS A 639 -16.13 19.15 -22.33
C LYS A 639 -14.68 18.91 -21.98
N ALA A 640 -14.33 18.94 -20.67
CA ALA A 640 -12.98 18.63 -20.21
C ALA A 640 -12.59 17.15 -20.48
N VAL A 641 -13.50 16.21 -20.18
CA VAL A 641 -13.29 14.77 -20.45
C VAL A 641 -13.09 14.49 -21.94
N ARG A 642 -13.94 15.07 -22.81
CA ARG A 642 -13.83 14.91 -24.28
C ARG A 642 -12.47 15.37 -24.82
N ARG A 643 -11.85 16.38 -24.23
CA ARG A 643 -10.49 16.82 -24.63
C ARG A 643 -9.44 15.75 -24.39
N ILE A 644 -9.59 14.98 -23.30
CA ILE A 644 -8.69 13.83 -23.04
C ILE A 644 -8.97 12.70 -24.03
N ASP A 645 -10.24 12.45 -24.37
CA ASP A 645 -10.67 11.36 -25.26
C ASP A 645 -10.24 11.53 -26.72
N ASP A 646 -9.93 12.75 -27.15
CA ASP A 646 -9.48 13.03 -28.53
C ASP A 646 -8.15 12.33 -28.92
N GLY A 647 -7.45 11.69 -27.95
CA GLY A 647 -6.27 10.85 -28.15
C GLY A 647 -5.07 11.56 -28.79
N ARG A 648 -5.09 12.90 -28.83
CA ARG A 648 -4.02 13.74 -29.39
C ARG A 648 -3.11 14.36 -28.34
N LEU A 649 -3.49 14.21 -27.07
CA LEU A 649 -2.76 14.79 -25.95
C LEU A 649 -1.66 13.85 -25.47
N SER A 650 -0.55 14.43 -25.01
CA SER A 650 0.43 13.68 -24.23
C SER A 650 -0.15 13.34 -22.84
N THR A 651 0.42 12.34 -22.18
CA THR A 651 0.04 11.95 -20.82
C THR A 651 0.11 13.13 -19.85
N GLU A 652 1.15 13.96 -19.93
CA GLU A 652 1.30 15.15 -19.09
C GLU A 652 0.17 16.15 -19.32
N SER A 653 -0.23 16.38 -20.59
CA SER A 653 -1.34 17.29 -20.91
C SER A 653 -2.68 16.76 -20.40
N ALA A 654 -2.91 15.45 -20.47
CA ALA A 654 -4.10 14.81 -19.91
C ALA A 654 -4.15 14.95 -18.38
N VAL A 655 -3.03 14.73 -17.72
CA VAL A 655 -2.88 14.89 -16.26
C VAL A 655 -3.16 16.32 -15.81
N GLU A 656 -2.67 17.34 -16.54
CA GLU A 656 -2.93 18.74 -16.23
C GLU A 656 -4.42 19.10 -16.36
N ILE A 657 -5.14 18.56 -17.34
CA ILE A 657 -6.59 18.73 -17.46
C ILE A 657 -7.30 18.04 -16.28
N CYS A 658 -6.88 16.84 -15.92
CA CYS A 658 -7.44 16.12 -14.75
C CYS A 658 -7.33 16.96 -13.48
N ARG A 659 -6.12 17.46 -13.20
CA ARG A 659 -5.83 18.25 -12.00
C ARG A 659 -6.47 19.62 -11.99
N GLY A 660 -6.39 20.36 -13.11
CA GLY A 660 -6.77 21.77 -13.18
C GLY A 660 -8.23 22.02 -13.51
N GLU A 661 -8.90 21.08 -14.17
CA GLU A 661 -10.27 21.28 -14.65
C GLU A 661 -11.25 20.20 -14.12
N ILE A 662 -10.90 18.92 -14.22
CA ILE A 662 -11.82 17.82 -13.91
C ILE A 662 -12.05 17.70 -12.40
N LEU A 663 -11.00 17.50 -11.60
CA LEU A 663 -11.15 17.32 -10.16
C LEU A 663 -11.81 18.53 -9.47
N PRO A 664 -11.45 19.79 -9.76
CA PRO A 664 -12.15 20.95 -9.19
C PRO A 664 -13.64 21.01 -9.56
N GLU A 665 -14.00 20.66 -10.82
CA GLU A 665 -15.39 20.67 -11.23
C GLU A 665 -16.19 19.54 -10.57
N MET A 666 -15.59 18.36 -10.41
CA MET A 666 -16.21 17.24 -9.68
C MET A 666 -16.52 17.60 -8.23
N GLU A 667 -15.62 18.31 -7.56
CA GLU A 667 -15.85 18.77 -6.17
C GLU A 667 -17.02 19.76 -6.08
N ILE A 668 -17.10 20.73 -7.01
CA ILE A 668 -18.21 21.66 -7.10
C ILE A 668 -19.54 20.91 -7.34
N LEU A 669 -19.56 19.95 -8.26
CA LEU A 669 -20.74 19.15 -8.56
C LEU A 669 -21.16 18.30 -7.35
N ARG A 670 -20.22 17.76 -6.61
CA ARG A 670 -20.46 17.04 -5.37
C ARG A 670 -21.15 17.92 -4.33
N GLU A 671 -20.60 19.10 -4.03
CA GLU A 671 -21.17 20.04 -3.05
C GLU A 671 -22.62 20.42 -3.39
N ILE A 672 -22.90 20.66 -4.66
CA ILE A 672 -24.26 21.01 -5.13
C ILE A 672 -25.20 19.83 -4.97
N SER A 673 -24.76 18.62 -5.34
CA SER A 673 -25.55 17.39 -5.25
C SER A 673 -25.83 16.99 -3.81
N ASP A 674 -24.81 17.00 -2.95
CA ASP A 674 -24.93 16.69 -1.52
C ASP A 674 -25.90 17.67 -0.82
N GLY A 675 -25.85 18.95 -1.21
CA GLY A 675 -26.83 19.93 -0.75
C GLY A 675 -28.26 19.69 -1.27
N ALA A 676 -28.45 19.05 -2.42
CA ALA A 676 -29.77 18.64 -2.88
C ALA A 676 -30.30 17.43 -2.11
N GLU A 677 -29.42 16.46 -1.81
CA GLU A 677 -29.75 15.30 -0.98
C GLU A 677 -30.35 15.71 0.38
N LEU A 678 -29.78 16.72 1.03
CA LEU A 678 -30.24 17.20 2.35
C LEU A 678 -31.65 17.82 2.34
N ILE A 679 -32.17 18.23 1.16
CA ILE A 679 -33.50 18.85 1.01
C ILE A 679 -34.52 17.84 0.54
N MET A 680 -34.10 16.82 -0.19
CA MET A 680 -34.99 15.85 -0.80
C MET A 680 -35.56 14.85 0.21
N ASP A 681 -36.74 14.32 -0.12
CA ASP A 681 -37.28 13.16 0.56
C ASP A 681 -36.37 11.97 0.39
N ARG A 682 -36.13 11.22 1.48
CA ARG A 682 -35.21 10.08 1.51
C ARG A 682 -35.55 9.01 0.47
N THR A 683 -36.86 8.81 0.21
CA THR A 683 -37.31 7.82 -0.77
C THR A 683 -37.25 8.33 -2.21
N ALA A 684 -37.12 9.63 -2.40
CA ALA A 684 -36.98 10.25 -3.70
C ALA A 684 -35.51 10.41 -4.13
N TRP A 685 -34.58 10.33 -3.19
CA TRP A 685 -33.15 10.33 -3.50
C TRP A 685 -32.73 8.98 -4.12
N PRO A 686 -31.95 8.97 -5.23
CA PRO A 686 -31.73 7.74 -6.00
C PRO A 686 -30.72 6.76 -5.40
N TYR A 687 -29.96 7.15 -4.37
CA TYR A 687 -28.85 6.36 -3.83
C TYR A 687 -28.94 6.16 -2.32
N PRO A 688 -28.39 5.04 -1.79
CA PRO A 688 -28.18 4.91 -0.35
C PRO A 688 -27.33 6.07 0.19
N SER A 689 -27.80 6.66 1.29
CA SER A 689 -27.07 7.70 2.01
C SER A 689 -25.83 7.17 2.72
N TYR A 690 -24.89 8.05 3.11
CA TYR A 690 -23.73 7.66 3.93
C TYR A 690 -24.12 6.97 5.23
N GLY A 691 -25.20 7.43 5.88
CA GLY A 691 -25.71 6.76 7.08
C GLY A 691 -26.09 5.31 6.82
N GLU A 692 -26.78 5.04 5.70
CA GLU A 692 -27.15 3.68 5.32
C GLU A 692 -25.96 2.82 4.94
N ILE A 693 -24.96 3.35 4.22
CA ILE A 693 -23.77 2.61 3.81
C ILE A 693 -22.90 2.27 5.05
N LEU A 694 -22.54 3.27 5.84
CA LEU A 694 -21.59 3.13 6.96
C LEU A 694 -22.17 2.33 8.14
N THR A 695 -23.49 2.17 8.20
CA THR A 695 -24.16 1.33 9.20
C THR A 695 -24.73 0.04 8.64
N SER A 696 -24.43 -0.33 7.41
CA SER A 696 -25.06 -1.46 6.70
C SER A 696 -24.66 -2.84 7.24
N VAL A 697 -23.52 -2.97 7.91
CA VAL A 697 -23.04 -4.24 8.47
C VAL A 697 -23.34 -4.29 9.97
N TYR A 698 -24.19 -5.25 10.39
CA TYR A 698 -24.58 -5.49 11.77
C TYR A 698 -24.11 -6.85 12.28
#